data_de927b219226d2eb80836648887c7a58
#
_entry.id   de927b219226d2eb80836648887c7a58
#
_cell.length_a   1.000
_cell.length_b   1.000
_cell.length_c   1.000
_cell.angle_alpha   90.00
_cell.angle_beta   90.00
_cell.angle_gamma   90.00
#
_symmetry.space_group_name_H-M   'P 1'
#
loop_
_entity.id
_entity.type
_entity.pdbx_description
1 polymer ?
#
loop_
_entity_poly.entity_id
_entity_poly.type
_entity_poly.pdbx_seq_one_letter_code
_entity_poly.pdbx_strand_id
1 'polypeptide(L)'
;MRETTRVLRAIGLYLALAGLPMTTLAADNFKAAQDYLASGELKSAVIELKNVLQENPDNGEARLLLGTAYQRLGDNASSEKELRRARSAGITIDRWAIPLGHAYLGQRKAQEIIDELQPQESYKPKLQADMLVLRSKALFMLRQREAAMAALDQARVLTPSNSDIDMVHAHLAVAEKKLDEARAHAEAAIAADPANGSAWVLKGELLRNQQKYDEALQAFNSAIEADAYKREAYLGLATTHIALQQLDEAEQALADLDKVSPGLLQRHYFGAVIAFQRKDLELAQSTLETILGIQPQHLQSNLLIGITYYLQGRLEMADNHLSVFVKAVPGHLQSRKLLGAVKLKQNEPARAIEVLMPMAEHAGQDAQFFSLLGTAHLKVGDHSKGTEYLEKAAAIAPDAAAIRAQLGIGQLAGGDTDQAVAQLESAVEMDPDLVQADIVLVQVHLRNKEFDKALTAAKALLDKRKNDPVPHNLMAAAHLGKEDRDSARAELEKALGVAPSFHLARINLARLDEQDGKPGQARKHFQAILSQDPKHLGALMGLAQLEARAGAQDKAVSWLEKAIEGNPKALQPGVLLTRHYVTSGKAEKALITARRLADAHPDNPLAIETLANTQLANKDYASTVASFEKLASLKPDLVAVQVRLAQIHLKQNELDAAQRKIDLALEMEADNIQALATQVGLDLKAQRVKEAEATVKKIQTAHPQSPIGFQLEGDLLSQAGEYKAAADAYSEAAGHQSSPNLALLTYQMHKKAGDTGRAISALEEGIKKHPGDARLDFALATEYQLQGKLKEAISHYEALTRQHPDNVNAMNNLAWLYFEQGDERALGLARKAADLAPKRPEVLDTLGWIELHSDDPKKGLRTIQNAVTYGPHIPSLRYHLAVALDKNGQQKAAYTELSLLLKSRKSFPEMAEAKSLMSRLESSSK
;
A
#
# COMPACT_ATOMS: atom_id res chain seq x y z
N MET A 1 -25.21 14.22 -44.94
CA MET A 1 -25.60 15.63 -45.07
C MET A 1 -25.71 16.17 -46.51
N ARG A 2 -25.44 15.44 -47.55
CA ARG A 2 -25.63 15.87 -48.96
C ARG A 2 -26.82 15.22 -49.69
N GLU A 3 -27.37 14.14 -49.14
CA GLU A 3 -28.58 13.49 -49.72
C GLU A 3 -29.90 14.03 -49.16
N THR A 4 -29.93 14.43 -47.90
CA THR A 4 -31.11 15.05 -47.27
C THR A 4 -31.49 16.40 -47.87
N THR A 5 -30.49 17.13 -48.39
CA THR A 5 -30.75 18.44 -49.04
C THR A 5 -31.32 18.32 -50.45
N ARG A 6 -31.19 17.15 -51.13
CA ARG A 6 -31.78 16.92 -52.42
C ARG A 6 -33.26 16.49 -52.37
N VAL A 7 -33.64 15.75 -51.30
CA VAL A 7 -35.03 15.33 -51.09
C VAL A 7 -35.91 16.51 -50.71
N LEU A 8 -35.40 17.44 -49.87
CA LEU A 8 -36.13 18.65 -49.49
C LEU A 8 -36.31 19.65 -50.65
N ARG A 9 -35.39 19.70 -51.65
CA ARG A 9 -35.55 20.50 -52.86
C ARG A 9 -36.55 19.90 -53.84
N ALA A 10 -36.71 18.55 -53.89
CA ALA A 10 -37.65 17.88 -54.76
C ALA A 10 -39.12 18.01 -54.28
N ILE A 11 -39.31 18.03 -52.92
CA ILE A 11 -40.66 18.25 -52.33
C ILE A 11 -41.11 19.73 -52.47
N GLY A 12 -40.20 20.68 -52.38
CA GLY A 12 -40.50 22.10 -52.56
C GLY A 12 -40.89 22.46 -54.03
N LEU A 13 -40.42 21.69 -55.04
CA LEU A 13 -40.75 21.90 -56.46
C LEU A 13 -42.06 21.24 -56.88
N TYR A 14 -42.55 20.24 -56.16
CA TYR A 14 -43.83 19.54 -56.45
C TYR A 14 -45.03 20.27 -55.87
N LEU A 15 -44.88 21.06 -54.79
CA LEU A 15 -45.92 21.84 -54.17
C LEU A 15 -46.19 23.19 -54.92
N ALA A 16 -45.24 23.72 -55.68
CA ALA A 16 -45.39 24.92 -56.49
C ALA A 16 -46.27 24.71 -57.78
N LEU A 17 -46.64 23.45 -58.07
CA LEU A 17 -47.45 23.08 -59.23
C LEU A 17 -48.91 22.77 -58.88
N ALA A 18 -49.31 22.80 -57.60
CA ALA A 18 -50.64 22.41 -57.13
C ALA A 18 -51.59 23.57 -56.82
N GLY A 19 -51.24 24.83 -57.06
CA GLY A 19 -52.19 25.96 -57.06
C GLY A 19 -53.03 26.18 -55.80
N LEU A 20 -52.56 25.63 -54.61
CA LEU A 20 -53.18 25.89 -53.32
C LEU A 20 -52.62 27.22 -52.77
N PRO A 21 -53.43 28.15 -52.26
CA PRO A 21 -52.87 29.37 -51.66
C PRO A 21 -52.06 29.07 -50.42
N MET A 22 -50.78 29.52 -50.36
CA MET A 22 -49.87 29.39 -49.19
C MET A 22 -50.54 29.85 -47.88
N THR A 23 -51.55 30.66 -47.93
CA THR A 23 -52.31 31.12 -46.77
C THR A 23 -53.16 30.05 -46.07
N THR A 24 -53.50 28.93 -46.70
CA THR A 24 -54.25 27.81 -46.08
C THR A 24 -53.28 26.93 -45.27
N LEU A 25 -52.05 26.67 -45.77
CA LEU A 25 -51.10 25.87 -45.12
C LEU A 25 -50.61 26.50 -43.78
N ALA A 26 -50.32 27.78 -43.77
CA ALA A 26 -49.98 28.56 -42.57
C ALA A 26 -51.07 28.54 -41.50
N ALA A 27 -52.35 28.63 -41.91
CA ALA A 27 -53.50 28.55 -41.03
C ALA A 27 -53.71 27.20 -40.41
N ASP A 28 -53.46 26.11 -41.21
CA ASP A 28 -53.54 24.72 -40.75
C ASP A 28 -52.38 24.40 -39.78
N ASN A 29 -51.16 24.86 -40.05
CA ASN A 29 -50.01 24.71 -39.16
C ASN A 29 -50.18 25.50 -37.82
N PHE A 30 -50.78 26.67 -37.88
CA PHE A 30 -51.08 27.46 -36.69
C PHE A 30 -52.13 26.80 -35.79
N LYS A 31 -53.18 26.23 -36.38
CA LYS A 31 -54.17 25.44 -35.66
C LYS A 31 -53.62 24.21 -35.07
N ALA A 32 -52.83 23.47 -35.84
CA ALA A 32 -52.12 22.24 -35.37
C ALA A 32 -51.22 22.57 -34.17
N ALA A 33 -50.51 23.72 -34.21
CA ALA A 33 -49.71 24.16 -33.09
C ALA A 33 -50.54 24.46 -31.84
N GLN A 34 -51.70 25.05 -31.98
CA GLN A 34 -52.65 25.29 -30.87
C GLN A 34 -53.15 23.99 -30.26
N ASP A 35 -53.49 23.02 -31.11
CA ASP A 35 -53.95 21.70 -30.68
C ASP A 35 -52.82 20.96 -29.95
N TYR A 36 -51.59 21.01 -30.45
CA TYR A 36 -50.39 20.46 -29.73
C TYR A 36 -50.11 21.18 -28.41
N LEU A 37 -50.31 22.49 -28.32
CA LEU A 37 -50.19 23.21 -27.03
C LEU A 37 -51.27 22.78 -26.03
N ALA A 38 -52.48 22.53 -26.50
CA ALA A 38 -53.59 22.05 -25.69
C ALA A 38 -53.39 20.57 -25.25
N SER A 39 -52.82 19.71 -26.09
CA SER A 39 -52.47 18.34 -25.76
C SER A 39 -51.15 18.19 -25.01
N GLY A 40 -50.42 19.31 -24.76
CA GLY A 40 -49.12 19.29 -24.08
C GLY A 40 -47.94 18.79 -24.90
N GLU A 41 -48.12 18.54 -26.18
CA GLU A 41 -47.05 18.13 -27.11
C GLU A 41 -46.16 19.33 -27.51
N LEU A 42 -45.48 19.91 -26.49
CA LEU A 42 -44.77 21.17 -26.63
C LEU A 42 -43.70 21.17 -27.72
N LYS A 43 -42.98 20.04 -27.95
CA LYS A 43 -41.97 19.96 -29.01
C LYS A 43 -42.60 20.00 -30.39
N SER A 44 -43.75 19.32 -30.61
CA SER A 44 -44.53 19.35 -31.86
C SER A 44 -45.05 20.76 -32.10
N ALA A 45 -45.64 21.40 -31.08
CA ALA A 45 -46.10 22.80 -31.15
C ALA A 45 -44.97 23.78 -31.53
N VAL A 46 -43.76 23.62 -30.99
CA VAL A 46 -42.59 24.45 -31.34
C VAL A 46 -42.22 24.30 -32.82
N ILE A 47 -42.30 23.08 -33.35
CA ILE A 47 -42.00 22.81 -34.77
C ILE A 47 -43.00 23.51 -35.66
N GLU A 48 -44.31 23.34 -35.40
CA GLU A 48 -45.36 23.94 -36.21
C GLU A 48 -45.37 25.48 -36.11
N LEU A 49 -45.12 26.04 -34.90
CA LEU A 49 -45.02 27.52 -34.77
C LEU A 49 -43.77 28.06 -35.51
N LYS A 50 -42.68 27.33 -35.58
CA LYS A 50 -41.51 27.68 -36.38
C LYS A 50 -41.85 27.66 -37.87
N ASN A 51 -42.64 26.66 -38.33
CA ASN A 51 -43.10 26.59 -39.72
C ASN A 51 -43.98 27.82 -40.07
N VAL A 52 -44.93 28.15 -39.19
CA VAL A 52 -45.75 29.37 -39.33
C VAL A 52 -44.90 30.65 -39.45
N LEU A 53 -43.83 30.75 -38.59
CA LEU A 53 -42.93 31.88 -38.59
C LEU A 53 -41.90 31.89 -39.73
N GLN A 54 -41.70 30.81 -40.44
CA GLN A 54 -40.95 30.77 -41.71
C GLN A 54 -41.74 31.40 -42.82
N GLU A 55 -43.05 31.17 -42.82
CA GLU A 55 -43.95 31.74 -43.83
C GLU A 55 -44.32 33.23 -43.51
N ASN A 56 -44.56 33.53 -42.24
CA ASN A 56 -44.88 34.89 -41.76
C ASN A 56 -44.02 35.27 -40.52
N PRO A 57 -42.81 35.80 -40.74
CA PRO A 57 -41.86 36.15 -39.66
C PRO A 57 -42.43 37.18 -38.67
N ASP A 58 -43.38 37.97 -39.02
CA ASP A 58 -43.94 39.04 -38.18
C ASP A 58 -45.26 38.64 -37.49
N ASN A 59 -45.68 37.37 -37.59
CA ASN A 59 -46.85 36.88 -36.87
C ASN A 59 -46.66 36.92 -35.36
N GLY A 60 -47.17 38.01 -34.73
CA GLY A 60 -47.03 38.25 -33.27
C GLY A 60 -47.70 37.16 -32.43
N GLU A 61 -48.82 36.59 -32.88
CA GLU A 61 -49.53 35.51 -32.18
C GLU A 61 -48.70 34.21 -32.16
N ALA A 62 -48.12 33.86 -33.29
CA ALA A 62 -47.25 32.67 -33.37
C ALA A 62 -45.99 32.83 -32.49
N ARG A 63 -45.44 34.07 -32.44
CA ARG A 63 -44.31 34.38 -31.53
C ARG A 63 -44.66 34.27 -30.06
N LEU A 64 -45.83 34.79 -29.69
CA LEU A 64 -46.35 34.71 -28.32
C LEU A 64 -46.51 33.26 -27.90
N LEU A 65 -47.17 32.44 -28.74
CA LEU A 65 -47.37 31.01 -28.46
C LEU A 65 -46.05 30.26 -28.44
N LEU A 66 -45.11 30.57 -29.34
CA LEU A 66 -43.78 29.98 -29.34
C LEU A 66 -42.97 30.32 -28.08
N GLY A 67 -43.00 31.57 -27.66
CA GLY A 67 -42.38 32.02 -26.41
C GLY A 67 -42.96 31.33 -25.19
N THR A 68 -44.31 31.16 -25.16
CA THR A 68 -44.97 30.41 -24.07
C THR A 68 -44.64 28.91 -24.11
N ALA A 69 -44.56 28.31 -25.30
CA ALA A 69 -44.14 26.92 -25.43
C ALA A 69 -42.69 26.71 -24.92
N TYR A 70 -41.75 27.57 -25.27
CA TYR A 70 -40.40 27.54 -24.75
C TYR A 70 -40.31 27.71 -23.23
N GLN A 71 -41.13 28.60 -22.65
CA GLN A 71 -41.23 28.79 -21.20
C GLN A 71 -41.66 27.48 -20.51
N ARG A 72 -42.70 26.81 -21.05
CA ARG A 72 -43.18 25.51 -20.53
C ARG A 72 -42.14 24.39 -20.70
N LEU A 73 -41.29 24.48 -21.72
CA LEU A 73 -40.16 23.57 -21.94
C LEU A 73 -38.95 23.90 -21.05
N GLY A 74 -38.92 25.02 -20.32
CA GLY A 74 -37.81 25.50 -19.52
C GLY A 74 -36.71 26.20 -20.32
N ASP A 75 -36.86 26.39 -21.63
CA ASP A 75 -35.94 27.19 -22.46
C ASP A 75 -36.27 28.69 -22.32
N ASN A 76 -35.92 29.25 -21.17
CA ASN A 76 -36.21 30.61 -20.82
C ASN A 76 -35.53 31.66 -21.71
N ALA A 77 -34.37 31.32 -22.30
CA ALA A 77 -33.66 32.23 -23.21
C ALA A 77 -34.36 32.34 -24.56
N SER A 78 -34.82 31.22 -25.13
CA SER A 78 -35.63 31.22 -26.35
C SER A 78 -37.01 31.84 -26.10
N SER A 79 -37.61 31.61 -24.94
CA SER A 79 -38.87 32.23 -24.51
C SER A 79 -38.77 33.75 -24.50
N GLU A 80 -37.79 34.32 -23.79
CA GLU A 80 -37.54 35.76 -23.75
C GLU A 80 -37.41 36.34 -25.17
N LYS A 81 -36.60 35.71 -26.01
CA LYS A 81 -36.37 36.18 -27.38
C LYS A 81 -37.68 36.28 -28.18
N GLU A 82 -38.52 35.27 -28.14
CA GLU A 82 -39.76 35.24 -28.94
C GLU A 82 -40.86 36.13 -28.32
N LEU A 83 -40.95 36.23 -26.98
CA LEU A 83 -41.87 37.14 -26.30
C LEU A 83 -41.50 38.61 -26.52
N ARG A 84 -40.24 39.00 -26.54
CA ARG A 84 -39.82 40.38 -26.95
C ARG A 84 -40.19 40.66 -28.40
N ARG A 85 -40.09 39.69 -29.29
CA ARG A 85 -40.53 39.83 -30.68
C ARG A 85 -42.04 39.90 -30.80
N ALA A 86 -42.79 39.14 -30.00
CA ALA A 86 -44.27 39.29 -29.93
C ALA A 86 -44.69 40.68 -29.49
N ARG A 87 -44.00 41.23 -28.47
CA ARG A 87 -44.18 42.64 -28.05
C ARG A 87 -43.93 43.63 -29.20
N SER A 88 -42.82 43.43 -29.94
CA SER A 88 -42.49 44.31 -31.10
C SER A 88 -43.46 44.16 -32.25
N ALA A 89 -44.12 43.03 -32.40
CA ALA A 89 -45.19 42.76 -33.38
C ALA A 89 -46.57 43.25 -32.93
N GLY A 90 -46.65 44.06 -31.86
CA GLY A 90 -47.85 44.71 -31.43
C GLY A 90 -48.81 43.89 -30.55
N ILE A 91 -48.39 42.79 -30.00
CA ILE A 91 -49.16 42.02 -29.01
C ILE A 91 -49.32 42.87 -27.76
N THR A 92 -50.58 42.95 -27.21
CA THR A 92 -50.88 43.70 -26.02
C THR A 92 -50.19 43.24 -24.75
N ILE A 93 -49.89 44.15 -23.82
CA ILE A 93 -49.08 43.91 -22.63
C ILE A 93 -49.70 42.86 -21.74
N ASP A 94 -50.99 42.74 -21.64
CA ASP A 94 -51.72 41.75 -20.86
C ASP A 94 -51.43 40.27 -21.29
N ARG A 95 -50.88 40.08 -22.50
CA ARG A 95 -50.58 38.74 -23.04
C ARG A 95 -49.12 38.32 -22.95
N TRP A 96 -48.17 39.25 -23.08
CA TRP A 96 -46.73 38.93 -23.08
C TRP A 96 -46.04 39.23 -21.76
N ALA A 97 -46.53 40.16 -20.93
CA ALA A 97 -45.79 40.63 -19.79
C ALA A 97 -45.55 39.56 -18.73
N ILE A 98 -46.59 38.82 -18.37
CA ILE A 98 -46.45 37.76 -17.36
C ILE A 98 -45.58 36.59 -17.85
N PRO A 99 -45.77 36.03 -19.07
CA PRO A 99 -44.86 35.05 -19.64
C PRO A 99 -43.40 35.53 -19.72
N LEU A 100 -43.15 36.79 -20.11
CA LEU A 100 -41.80 37.36 -20.15
C LEU A 100 -41.19 37.49 -18.76
N GLY A 101 -41.97 37.88 -17.76
CA GLY A 101 -41.54 37.94 -16.36
C GLY A 101 -41.12 36.56 -15.83
N HIS A 102 -41.84 35.51 -16.17
CA HIS A 102 -41.47 34.16 -15.84
C HIS A 102 -40.19 33.70 -16.56
N ALA A 103 -40.01 34.08 -17.84
CA ALA A 103 -38.78 33.81 -18.57
C ALA A 103 -37.56 34.53 -17.93
N TYR A 104 -37.72 35.74 -17.43
CA TYR A 104 -36.70 36.46 -16.66
C TYR A 104 -36.38 35.77 -15.32
N LEU A 105 -37.39 35.36 -14.55
CA LEU A 105 -37.18 34.63 -13.30
C LEU A 105 -36.38 33.37 -13.55
N GLY A 106 -36.72 32.61 -14.58
CA GLY A 106 -36.02 31.38 -14.94
C GLY A 106 -34.55 31.58 -15.35
N GLN A 107 -34.21 32.77 -15.86
CA GLN A 107 -32.84 33.16 -16.20
C GLN A 107 -32.11 33.90 -15.06
N ARG A 108 -32.75 34.10 -13.90
CA ARG A 108 -32.27 34.89 -12.76
C ARG A 108 -32.03 36.38 -13.10
N LYS A 109 -32.78 36.91 -14.09
CA LYS A 109 -32.74 38.31 -14.52
C LYS A 109 -33.71 39.12 -13.69
N ALA A 110 -33.43 39.28 -12.40
CA ALA A 110 -34.35 39.95 -11.48
C ALA A 110 -34.46 41.47 -11.75
N GLN A 111 -33.35 42.09 -12.17
CA GLN A 111 -33.36 43.56 -12.45
C GLN A 111 -34.21 43.88 -13.64
N GLU A 112 -34.21 43.08 -14.68
CA GLU A 112 -35.03 43.27 -15.89
C GLU A 112 -36.54 43.27 -15.57
N ILE A 113 -36.98 42.44 -14.59
CA ILE A 113 -38.37 42.46 -14.12
C ILE A 113 -38.68 43.80 -13.46
N ILE A 114 -37.79 44.32 -12.62
CA ILE A 114 -37.98 45.60 -11.93
C ILE A 114 -38.00 46.75 -12.93
N ASP A 115 -37.20 46.73 -13.98
CA ASP A 115 -37.06 47.80 -14.94
C ASP A 115 -38.18 47.79 -16.01
N GLU A 116 -38.51 46.59 -16.54
CA GLU A 116 -39.42 46.49 -17.70
C GLU A 116 -40.88 46.18 -17.34
N LEU A 117 -41.16 45.56 -16.20
CA LEU A 117 -42.53 45.15 -15.82
C LEU A 117 -43.07 46.04 -14.69
N GLN A 118 -43.20 47.30 -14.98
CA GLN A 118 -43.76 48.26 -14.02
C GLN A 118 -45.31 48.31 -14.14
N PRO A 119 -46.04 48.04 -13.04
CA PRO A 119 -47.53 48.22 -13.06
C PRO A 119 -47.90 49.64 -13.24
N GLN A 120 -48.90 49.91 -14.10
CA GLN A 120 -49.48 51.25 -14.33
C GLN A 120 -50.92 51.19 -13.95
N GLU A 121 -51.44 52.32 -13.43
CA GLU A 121 -52.85 52.45 -13.02
C GLU A 121 -53.87 52.23 -14.19
N SER A 122 -53.44 52.42 -15.42
CA SER A 122 -54.25 52.20 -16.62
C SER A 122 -54.45 50.71 -16.95
N TYR A 123 -53.66 49.79 -16.33
CA TYR A 123 -53.74 48.34 -16.54
C TYR A 123 -54.90 47.75 -15.72
N LYS A 124 -55.41 46.58 -16.16
CA LYS A 124 -56.43 45.86 -15.38
C LYS A 124 -55.85 45.46 -14.01
N PRO A 125 -56.67 45.53 -12.94
CA PRO A 125 -56.20 45.23 -11.57
C PRO A 125 -55.51 43.89 -11.46
N LYS A 126 -56.00 42.86 -12.17
CA LYS A 126 -55.35 41.54 -12.20
C LYS A 126 -53.91 41.58 -12.78
N LEU A 127 -53.71 42.23 -13.93
CA LEU A 127 -52.42 42.40 -14.54
C LEU A 127 -51.44 43.18 -13.65
N GLN A 128 -51.90 44.21 -12.99
CA GLN A 128 -51.11 44.94 -12.01
C GLN A 128 -50.67 44.06 -10.85
N ALA A 129 -51.62 43.28 -10.31
CA ALA A 129 -51.34 42.35 -9.23
C ALA A 129 -50.32 41.28 -9.66
N ASP A 130 -50.51 40.65 -10.83
CA ASP A 130 -49.61 39.62 -11.34
C ASP A 130 -48.19 40.18 -11.59
N MET A 131 -48.07 41.41 -12.10
CA MET A 131 -46.80 42.13 -12.23
C MET A 131 -46.14 42.38 -10.87
N LEU A 132 -46.92 42.81 -9.87
CA LEU A 132 -46.44 43.05 -8.51
C LEU A 132 -45.94 41.74 -7.86
N VAL A 133 -46.61 40.63 -8.11
CA VAL A 133 -46.13 39.28 -7.65
C VAL A 133 -44.81 38.93 -8.31
N LEU A 134 -44.66 39.14 -9.63
CA LEU A 134 -43.36 38.91 -10.30
C LEU A 134 -42.27 39.82 -9.75
N ARG A 135 -42.57 41.08 -9.53
CA ARG A 135 -41.65 42.06 -8.92
C ARG A 135 -41.26 41.66 -7.50
N SER A 136 -42.20 41.16 -6.70
CA SER A 136 -41.91 40.64 -5.37
C SER A 136 -40.91 39.46 -5.44
N LYS A 137 -41.17 38.51 -6.35
CA LYS A 137 -40.20 37.36 -6.56
C LYS A 137 -38.82 37.87 -6.97
N ALA A 138 -38.74 38.88 -7.85
CA ALA A 138 -37.48 39.50 -8.28
C ALA A 138 -36.77 40.23 -7.12
N LEU A 139 -37.52 41.00 -6.32
CA LEU A 139 -36.99 41.72 -5.16
C LEU A 139 -36.42 40.73 -4.09
N PHE A 140 -37.09 39.58 -3.86
CA PHE A 140 -36.54 38.52 -3.00
C PHE A 140 -35.20 37.96 -3.55
N MET A 141 -35.09 37.76 -4.86
CA MET A 141 -33.83 37.36 -5.49
C MET A 141 -32.72 38.40 -5.28
N LEU A 142 -33.06 39.68 -5.28
CA LEU A 142 -32.16 40.81 -5.00
C LEU A 142 -31.92 41.05 -3.50
N ARG A 143 -32.49 40.23 -2.63
CA ARG A 143 -32.41 40.31 -1.15
C ARG A 143 -33.06 41.59 -0.57
N GLN A 144 -33.98 42.22 -1.31
CA GLN A 144 -34.73 43.42 -0.90
C GLN A 144 -36.06 43.00 -0.29
N ARG A 145 -36.04 42.39 0.90
CA ARG A 145 -37.20 41.75 1.54
C ARG A 145 -38.36 42.71 1.77
N GLU A 146 -38.07 43.89 2.34
CA GLU A 146 -39.13 44.87 2.68
C GLU A 146 -39.89 45.37 1.42
N ALA A 147 -39.15 45.67 0.37
CA ALA A 147 -39.74 46.05 -0.91
C ALA A 147 -40.55 44.92 -1.56
N ALA A 148 -40.06 43.67 -1.40
CA ALA A 148 -40.77 42.50 -1.89
C ALA A 148 -42.10 42.28 -1.17
N MET A 149 -42.13 42.43 0.14
CA MET A 149 -43.35 42.34 0.95
C MET A 149 -44.34 43.49 0.62
N ALA A 150 -43.86 44.73 0.50
CA ALA A 150 -44.71 45.87 0.10
C ALA A 150 -45.35 45.66 -1.29
N ALA A 151 -44.63 45.01 -2.22
CA ALA A 151 -45.20 44.67 -3.54
C ALA A 151 -46.30 43.59 -3.42
N LEU A 152 -46.17 42.62 -2.55
CA LEU A 152 -47.20 41.61 -2.27
C LEU A 152 -48.43 42.22 -1.60
N ASP A 153 -48.26 43.16 -0.65
CA ASP A 153 -49.38 43.86 0.02
C ASP A 153 -50.14 44.69 -0.99
N GLN A 154 -49.46 45.39 -1.88
CA GLN A 154 -50.11 46.12 -2.98
C GLN A 154 -50.88 45.19 -3.93
N ALA A 155 -50.28 44.04 -4.28
CA ALA A 155 -50.94 43.03 -5.09
C ALA A 155 -52.23 42.50 -4.42
N ARG A 156 -52.18 42.27 -3.08
CA ARG A 156 -53.31 41.78 -2.28
C ARG A 156 -54.49 42.80 -2.23
N VAL A 157 -54.18 44.09 -2.19
CA VAL A 157 -55.21 45.12 -2.27
C VAL A 157 -55.95 45.08 -3.61
N LEU A 158 -55.24 44.87 -4.71
CA LEU A 158 -55.80 44.81 -6.07
C LEU A 158 -56.54 43.48 -6.34
N THR A 159 -56.09 42.39 -5.79
CA THR A 159 -56.69 41.05 -5.94
C THR A 159 -56.62 40.29 -4.61
N PRO A 160 -57.63 40.43 -3.73
CA PRO A 160 -57.66 39.85 -2.41
C PRO A 160 -57.50 38.27 -2.41
N SER A 161 -58.10 37.64 -3.39
CA SER A 161 -58.03 36.17 -3.57
C SER A 161 -57.11 35.79 -4.73
N ASN A 162 -55.82 36.06 -4.59
CA ASN A 162 -54.84 35.74 -5.63
C ASN A 162 -53.96 34.60 -5.13
N SER A 163 -54.09 33.42 -5.76
CA SER A 163 -53.34 32.21 -5.45
C SER A 163 -51.82 32.40 -5.49
N ASP A 164 -51.29 33.18 -6.46
CA ASP A 164 -49.85 33.41 -6.59
C ASP A 164 -49.26 34.24 -5.44
N ILE A 165 -50.04 35.10 -4.80
CA ILE A 165 -49.61 35.83 -3.60
C ILE A 165 -49.40 34.86 -2.44
N ASP A 166 -50.36 33.97 -2.22
CA ASP A 166 -50.29 32.97 -1.14
C ASP A 166 -49.17 31.96 -1.41
N MET A 167 -48.91 31.61 -2.69
CA MET A 167 -47.77 30.81 -3.06
C MET A 167 -46.42 31.45 -2.73
N VAL A 168 -46.29 32.79 -2.92
CA VAL A 168 -45.04 33.48 -2.53
C VAL A 168 -44.85 33.45 -1.01
N HIS A 169 -45.93 33.68 -0.24
CA HIS A 169 -45.89 33.57 1.22
C HIS A 169 -45.58 32.16 1.68
N ALA A 170 -46.15 31.12 1.04
CA ALA A 170 -45.86 29.74 1.34
C ALA A 170 -44.35 29.40 1.12
N HIS A 171 -43.79 29.80 -0.01
CA HIS A 171 -42.36 29.60 -0.28
C HIS A 171 -41.46 30.37 0.70
N LEU A 172 -41.86 31.57 1.11
CA LEU A 172 -41.13 32.35 2.11
C LEU A 172 -41.15 31.62 3.48
N ALA A 173 -42.30 31.12 3.91
CA ALA A 173 -42.44 30.36 5.14
C ALA A 173 -41.62 29.05 5.11
N VAL A 174 -41.55 28.38 3.96
CA VAL A 174 -40.61 27.22 3.77
C VAL A 174 -39.16 27.65 3.98
N ALA A 175 -38.74 28.78 3.39
CA ALA A 175 -37.37 29.27 3.54
C ALA A 175 -37.03 29.65 5.00
N GLU A 176 -38.02 30.09 5.76
CA GLU A 176 -37.93 30.41 7.19
C GLU A 176 -38.12 29.17 8.11
N LYS A 177 -38.31 27.97 7.53
CA LYS A 177 -38.60 26.73 8.23
C LYS A 177 -39.90 26.74 9.05
N LYS A 178 -40.85 27.60 8.71
CA LYS A 178 -42.15 27.70 9.32
C LYS A 178 -43.17 26.87 8.55
N LEU A 179 -43.06 25.54 8.69
CA LEU A 179 -43.77 24.61 7.82
C LEU A 179 -45.30 24.66 7.96
N ASP A 180 -45.83 24.98 9.15
CA ASP A 180 -47.27 25.12 9.34
C ASP A 180 -47.84 26.38 8.69
N GLU A 181 -47.12 27.52 8.75
CA GLU A 181 -47.47 28.73 8.01
C GLU A 181 -47.43 28.50 6.50
N ALA A 182 -46.39 27.77 6.04
CA ALA A 182 -46.25 27.39 4.62
C ALA A 182 -47.44 26.58 4.13
N ARG A 183 -47.92 25.63 4.95
CA ARG A 183 -49.10 24.81 4.63
C ARG A 183 -50.36 25.64 4.59
N ALA A 184 -50.57 26.49 5.57
CA ALA A 184 -51.75 27.36 5.61
C ALA A 184 -51.83 28.26 4.37
N HIS A 185 -50.73 28.84 3.93
CA HIS A 185 -50.65 29.63 2.70
C HIS A 185 -50.84 28.76 1.43
N ALA A 186 -50.30 27.51 1.38
CA ALA A 186 -50.58 26.64 0.26
C ALA A 186 -52.07 26.27 0.18
N GLU A 187 -52.74 26.05 1.31
CA GLU A 187 -54.19 25.80 1.38
C GLU A 187 -55.00 27.04 0.98
N ALA A 188 -54.58 28.26 1.38
CA ALA A 188 -55.18 29.48 0.93
C ALA A 188 -55.04 29.70 -0.60
N ALA A 189 -53.88 29.36 -1.14
CA ALA A 189 -53.62 29.36 -2.59
C ALA A 189 -54.54 28.41 -3.36
N ILE A 190 -54.76 27.19 -2.83
CA ILE A 190 -55.71 26.20 -3.37
C ILE A 190 -57.14 26.69 -3.28
N ALA A 191 -57.55 27.32 -2.17
CA ALA A 191 -58.88 27.85 -2.00
C ALA A 191 -59.17 29.01 -2.96
N ALA A 192 -58.14 29.83 -3.24
CA ALA A 192 -58.24 30.94 -4.20
C ALA A 192 -58.25 30.44 -5.67
N ASP A 193 -57.52 29.39 -6.00
CA ASP A 193 -57.48 28.76 -7.32
C ASP A 193 -57.25 27.24 -7.21
N PRO A 194 -58.33 26.44 -7.20
CA PRO A 194 -58.22 24.98 -7.15
C PRO A 194 -57.47 24.37 -8.33
N ALA A 195 -57.35 25.11 -9.47
CA ALA A 195 -56.60 24.64 -10.63
C ALA A 195 -55.09 24.96 -10.53
N ASN A 196 -54.63 25.59 -9.45
CA ASN A 196 -53.20 25.81 -9.22
C ASN A 196 -52.49 24.51 -8.81
N GLY A 197 -52.07 23.71 -9.77
CA GLY A 197 -51.34 22.49 -9.55
C GLY A 197 -50.04 22.67 -8.74
N SER A 198 -49.39 23.86 -8.79
CA SER A 198 -48.18 24.14 -7.99
C SER A 198 -48.50 24.24 -6.49
N ALA A 199 -49.68 24.78 -6.12
CA ALA A 199 -50.11 24.85 -4.71
C ALA A 199 -50.38 23.44 -4.14
N TRP A 200 -51.01 22.58 -4.94
CA TRP A 200 -51.22 21.20 -4.57
C TRP A 200 -49.88 20.43 -4.42
N VAL A 201 -48.93 20.63 -5.34
CA VAL A 201 -47.56 20.04 -5.20
C VAL A 201 -46.90 20.47 -3.89
N LEU A 202 -46.90 21.78 -3.60
CA LEU A 202 -46.28 22.28 -2.37
C LEU A 202 -46.95 21.71 -1.12
N LYS A 203 -48.29 21.60 -1.11
CA LYS A 203 -49.03 20.96 -0.02
C LYS A 203 -48.61 19.50 0.12
N GLY A 204 -48.48 18.75 -0.98
CA GLY A 204 -48.01 17.36 -0.99
C GLY A 204 -46.59 17.22 -0.43
N GLU A 205 -45.66 18.08 -0.83
CA GLU A 205 -44.29 18.09 -0.33
C GLU A 205 -44.22 18.37 1.18
N LEU A 206 -45.00 19.36 1.66
CA LEU A 206 -45.08 19.70 3.09
C LEU A 206 -45.62 18.52 3.93
N LEU A 207 -46.70 17.90 3.45
CA LEU A 207 -47.28 16.71 4.09
C LEU A 207 -46.32 15.51 4.10
N ARG A 208 -45.62 15.24 3.01
CA ARG A 208 -44.60 14.20 2.93
C ARG A 208 -43.46 14.43 3.92
N ASN A 209 -42.98 15.67 4.06
CA ASN A 209 -41.96 16.03 5.03
C ASN A 209 -42.42 15.85 6.49
N GLN A 210 -43.75 15.96 6.72
CA GLN A 210 -44.39 15.63 8.00
C GLN A 210 -44.70 14.12 8.17
N GLN A 211 -44.28 13.29 7.24
CA GLN A 211 -44.56 11.85 7.16
C GLN A 211 -46.05 11.49 7.02
N LYS A 212 -46.90 12.46 6.61
CA LYS A 212 -48.33 12.27 6.32
C LYS A 212 -48.50 11.81 4.88
N TYR A 213 -48.04 10.58 4.63
CA TYR A 213 -47.89 10.10 3.26
C TYR A 213 -49.19 9.94 2.51
N ASP A 214 -50.29 9.46 3.14
CA ASP A 214 -51.58 9.29 2.47
C ASP A 214 -52.18 10.64 2.03
N GLU A 215 -52.11 11.64 2.90
CA GLU A 215 -52.56 13.02 2.57
C GLU A 215 -51.66 13.63 1.48
N ALA A 216 -50.35 13.33 1.48
CA ALA A 216 -49.42 13.78 0.47
C ALA A 216 -49.76 13.17 -0.92
N LEU A 217 -50.08 11.87 -0.99
CA LEU A 217 -50.49 11.19 -2.21
C LEU A 217 -51.77 11.81 -2.77
N GLN A 218 -52.76 12.11 -1.91
CA GLN A 218 -53.97 12.79 -2.32
C GLN A 218 -53.68 14.20 -2.92
N ALA A 219 -52.80 14.96 -2.26
CA ALA A 219 -52.43 16.29 -2.76
C ALA A 219 -51.70 16.23 -4.11
N PHE A 220 -50.80 15.27 -4.31
CA PHE A 220 -50.13 15.08 -5.60
C PHE A 220 -51.12 14.62 -6.70
N ASN A 221 -52.07 13.75 -6.39
CA ASN A 221 -53.12 13.38 -7.34
C ASN A 221 -53.98 14.58 -7.73
N SER A 222 -54.41 15.40 -6.74
CA SER A 222 -55.14 16.66 -7.03
C SER A 222 -54.30 17.63 -7.87
N ALA A 223 -52.97 17.63 -7.69
CA ALA A 223 -52.07 18.42 -8.54
C ALA A 223 -52.07 17.93 -10.00
N ILE A 224 -52.20 16.63 -10.26
CA ILE A 224 -52.31 16.04 -11.60
C ILE A 224 -53.67 16.29 -12.20
N GLU A 225 -54.73 16.23 -11.41
CA GLU A 225 -56.09 16.60 -11.85
C GLU A 225 -56.19 18.07 -12.26
N ALA A 226 -55.52 18.96 -11.51
CA ALA A 226 -55.46 20.39 -11.82
C ALA A 226 -54.54 20.69 -13.02
N ASP A 227 -53.45 19.99 -13.19
CA ASP A 227 -52.52 20.12 -14.32
C ASP A 227 -51.89 18.77 -14.64
N ALA A 228 -52.45 18.05 -15.63
CA ALA A 228 -51.99 16.73 -16.06
C ALA A 228 -50.51 16.68 -16.54
N TYR A 229 -49.92 17.84 -16.83
CA TYR A 229 -48.51 17.96 -17.24
C TYR A 229 -47.57 18.38 -16.12
N LYS A 230 -48.05 18.40 -14.87
CA LYS A 230 -47.28 18.82 -13.70
C LYS A 230 -46.30 17.74 -13.29
N ARG A 231 -45.11 17.71 -13.91
CA ARG A 231 -44.06 16.72 -13.68
C ARG A 231 -43.65 16.57 -12.21
N GLU A 232 -43.68 17.70 -11.43
CA GLU A 232 -43.36 17.72 -10.01
C GLU A 232 -44.33 16.87 -9.19
N ALA A 233 -45.60 16.75 -9.60
CA ALA A 233 -46.58 15.92 -8.93
C ALA A 233 -46.29 14.42 -9.13
N TYR A 234 -45.95 14.01 -10.34
CA TYR A 234 -45.56 12.62 -10.59
C TYR A 234 -44.29 12.24 -9.83
N LEU A 235 -43.29 13.15 -9.76
CA LEU A 235 -42.09 12.95 -8.93
C LEU A 235 -42.44 12.85 -7.44
N GLY A 236 -43.41 13.67 -6.99
CA GLY A 236 -43.95 13.65 -5.65
C GLY A 236 -44.62 12.32 -5.33
N LEU A 237 -45.46 11.79 -6.21
CA LEU A 237 -46.08 10.45 -6.09
C LEU A 237 -45.00 9.38 -6.01
N ALA A 238 -44.09 9.32 -6.98
CA ALA A 238 -43.03 8.33 -7.04
C ALA A 238 -42.19 8.34 -5.76
N THR A 239 -41.72 9.49 -5.29
CA THR A 239 -40.89 9.62 -4.08
C THR A 239 -41.68 9.30 -2.81
N THR A 240 -43.00 9.55 -2.76
CA THR A 240 -43.84 9.16 -1.62
C THR A 240 -44.07 7.67 -1.58
N HIS A 241 -44.36 7.03 -2.72
CA HIS A 241 -44.48 5.57 -2.81
C HIS A 241 -43.16 4.87 -2.48
N ILE A 242 -42.00 5.43 -2.90
CA ILE A 242 -40.67 4.91 -2.50
C ILE A 242 -40.53 4.95 -0.96
N ALA A 243 -40.94 6.05 -0.32
CA ALA A 243 -40.88 6.17 1.14
C ALA A 243 -41.79 5.15 1.86
N LEU A 244 -42.92 4.80 1.26
CA LEU A 244 -43.86 3.80 1.72
C LEU A 244 -43.47 2.37 1.36
N GLN A 245 -42.36 2.13 0.67
CA GLN A 245 -41.93 0.84 0.12
C GLN A 245 -42.91 0.24 -0.92
N GLN A 246 -43.79 1.06 -1.48
CA GLN A 246 -44.73 0.70 -2.54
C GLN A 246 -44.04 0.89 -3.91
N LEU A 247 -43.12 -0.05 -4.22
CA LEU A 247 -42.17 0.13 -5.32
C LEU A 247 -42.82 -0.03 -6.71
N ASP A 248 -43.91 -0.77 -6.80
CA ASP A 248 -44.63 -0.96 -8.06
C ASP A 248 -45.46 0.31 -8.41
N GLU A 249 -46.11 0.90 -7.43
CA GLU A 249 -46.82 2.18 -7.57
C GLU A 249 -45.86 3.35 -7.87
N ALA A 250 -44.67 3.31 -7.26
CA ALA A 250 -43.60 4.27 -7.56
C ALA A 250 -43.13 4.15 -9.04
N GLU A 251 -42.94 2.93 -9.52
CA GLU A 251 -42.56 2.69 -10.92
C GLU A 251 -43.64 3.11 -11.90
N GLN A 252 -44.93 2.87 -11.57
CA GLN A 252 -46.05 3.34 -12.37
C GLN A 252 -46.08 4.87 -12.45
N ALA A 253 -45.89 5.57 -11.31
CA ALA A 253 -45.81 7.03 -11.29
C ALA A 253 -44.66 7.58 -12.16
N LEU A 254 -43.50 6.89 -12.18
CA LEU A 254 -42.38 7.22 -13.06
C LEU A 254 -42.68 6.90 -14.56
N ALA A 255 -43.45 5.86 -14.82
CA ALA A 255 -43.89 5.55 -16.20
C ALA A 255 -44.87 6.62 -16.71
N ASP A 256 -45.75 7.10 -15.85
CA ASP A 256 -46.68 8.22 -16.22
C ASP A 256 -45.89 9.52 -16.38
N LEU A 257 -44.88 9.78 -15.57
CA LEU A 257 -43.96 10.91 -15.75
C LEU A 257 -43.28 10.88 -17.14
N ASP A 258 -42.87 9.70 -17.62
CA ASP A 258 -42.23 9.57 -18.93
C ASP A 258 -43.17 9.95 -20.10
N LYS A 259 -44.51 9.78 -19.93
CA LYS A 259 -45.49 10.23 -20.91
C LYS A 259 -45.56 11.73 -21.03
N VAL A 260 -45.43 12.44 -19.90
CA VAL A 260 -45.51 13.92 -19.84
C VAL A 260 -44.17 14.62 -19.97
N SER A 261 -43.06 13.98 -19.60
CA SER A 261 -41.72 14.58 -19.66
C SER A 261 -40.67 13.48 -20.01
N PRO A 262 -40.62 13.05 -21.29
CA PRO A 262 -39.70 12.01 -21.72
C PRO A 262 -38.22 12.35 -21.51
N GLY A 263 -37.43 11.41 -20.99
CA GLY A 263 -35.99 11.57 -20.82
C GLY A 263 -35.54 12.46 -19.68
N LEU A 264 -36.41 12.70 -18.69
CA LEU A 264 -36.06 13.46 -17.50
C LEU A 264 -35.04 12.70 -16.65
N LEU A 265 -33.89 13.29 -16.33
CA LEU A 265 -32.82 12.65 -15.58
C LEU A 265 -33.27 12.15 -14.20
N GLN A 266 -34.13 12.92 -13.52
CA GLN A 266 -34.71 12.53 -12.22
C GLN A 266 -35.50 11.22 -12.28
N ARG A 267 -36.20 10.96 -13.39
CA ARG A 267 -36.90 9.69 -13.61
C ARG A 267 -35.96 8.51 -13.57
N HIS A 268 -34.81 8.62 -14.26
CA HIS A 268 -33.78 7.57 -14.23
C HIS A 268 -33.18 7.41 -12.84
N TYR A 269 -32.92 8.51 -12.13
CA TYR A 269 -32.39 8.44 -10.78
C TYR A 269 -33.35 7.71 -9.82
N PHE A 270 -34.65 8.06 -9.81
CA PHE A 270 -35.60 7.37 -8.95
C PHE A 270 -35.87 5.93 -9.40
N GLY A 271 -35.79 5.62 -10.70
CA GLY A 271 -35.78 4.25 -11.19
C GLY A 271 -34.61 3.44 -10.62
N ALA A 272 -33.41 4.02 -10.56
CA ALA A 272 -32.26 3.40 -9.91
C ALA A 272 -32.44 3.23 -8.39
N VAL A 273 -33.12 4.18 -7.72
CA VAL A 273 -33.46 4.04 -6.29
C VAL A 273 -34.41 2.86 -6.06
N ILE A 274 -35.44 2.71 -6.92
CA ILE A 274 -36.37 1.57 -6.87
C ILE A 274 -35.63 0.26 -7.07
N ALA A 275 -34.79 0.16 -8.11
CA ALA A 275 -33.96 -1.03 -8.36
C ALA A 275 -33.07 -1.38 -7.17
N PHE A 276 -32.43 -0.37 -6.56
CA PHE A 276 -31.61 -0.53 -5.36
C PHE A 276 -32.42 -1.08 -4.17
N GLN A 277 -33.63 -0.55 -3.92
CA GLN A 277 -34.50 -1.04 -2.83
C GLN A 277 -35.02 -2.45 -3.07
N ARG A 278 -35.25 -2.84 -4.33
CA ARG A 278 -35.56 -4.22 -4.74
C ARG A 278 -34.35 -5.16 -4.64
N LYS A 279 -33.16 -4.64 -4.25
CA LYS A 279 -31.88 -5.35 -4.22
C LYS A 279 -31.38 -5.80 -5.59
N ASP A 280 -31.91 -5.24 -6.65
CA ASP A 280 -31.40 -5.40 -8.01
C ASP A 280 -30.24 -4.42 -8.24
N LEU A 281 -29.08 -4.82 -7.68
CA LEU A 281 -27.89 -3.96 -7.70
C LEU A 281 -27.31 -3.79 -9.11
N GLU A 282 -27.56 -4.72 -10.03
CA GLU A 282 -27.08 -4.63 -11.42
C GLU A 282 -27.87 -3.59 -12.20
N LEU A 283 -29.21 -3.62 -12.10
CA LEU A 283 -30.06 -2.62 -12.73
C LEU A 283 -29.82 -1.23 -12.12
N ALA A 284 -29.69 -1.13 -10.80
CA ALA A 284 -29.36 0.12 -10.15
C ALA A 284 -28.04 0.70 -10.68
N GLN A 285 -26.97 -0.14 -10.75
CA GLN A 285 -25.67 0.24 -11.28
C GLN A 285 -25.76 0.75 -12.73
N SER A 286 -26.32 -0.04 -13.65
CA SER A 286 -26.36 0.32 -15.09
C SER A 286 -27.14 1.62 -15.33
N THR A 287 -28.21 1.82 -14.57
CA THR A 287 -29.02 3.05 -14.66
C THR A 287 -28.23 4.26 -14.15
N LEU A 288 -27.51 4.13 -13.02
CA LEU A 288 -26.69 5.21 -12.45
C LEU A 288 -25.47 5.51 -13.33
N GLU A 289 -24.83 4.50 -13.93
CA GLU A 289 -23.75 4.70 -14.90
C GLU A 289 -24.24 5.51 -16.12
N THR A 290 -25.45 5.26 -16.60
CA THR A 290 -26.06 6.05 -17.67
C THR A 290 -26.23 7.53 -17.28
N ILE A 291 -26.70 7.80 -16.06
CA ILE A 291 -26.82 9.17 -15.53
C ILE A 291 -25.46 9.85 -15.45
N LEU A 292 -24.47 9.14 -14.90
CA LEU A 292 -23.13 9.67 -14.71
C LEU A 292 -22.37 9.83 -16.04
N GLY A 293 -22.72 9.07 -17.07
CA GLY A 293 -22.24 9.28 -18.43
C GLY A 293 -22.70 10.62 -19.02
N ILE A 294 -23.88 11.11 -18.64
CA ILE A 294 -24.44 12.41 -19.07
C ILE A 294 -23.96 13.53 -18.14
N GLN A 295 -24.01 13.28 -16.83
CA GLN A 295 -23.69 14.26 -15.79
C GLN A 295 -22.76 13.64 -14.73
N PRO A 296 -21.43 13.61 -14.96
CA PRO A 296 -20.45 12.95 -14.08
C PRO A 296 -20.46 13.46 -12.63
N GLN A 297 -20.86 14.72 -12.42
CA GLN A 297 -20.91 15.37 -11.12
C GLN A 297 -22.28 15.28 -10.43
N HIS A 298 -23.19 14.42 -10.90
CA HIS A 298 -24.49 14.24 -10.24
C HIS A 298 -24.30 13.59 -8.87
N LEU A 299 -24.37 14.39 -7.80
CA LEU A 299 -23.96 13.99 -6.45
C LEU A 299 -24.74 12.81 -5.90
N GLN A 300 -26.07 12.81 -6.04
CA GLN A 300 -26.93 11.76 -5.55
C GLN A 300 -26.63 10.42 -6.24
N SER A 301 -26.36 10.45 -7.55
CA SER A 301 -25.96 9.26 -8.30
C SER A 301 -24.59 8.76 -7.88
N ASN A 302 -23.62 9.64 -7.63
CA ASN A 302 -22.30 9.23 -7.11
C ASN A 302 -22.42 8.59 -5.73
N LEU A 303 -23.26 9.10 -4.84
CA LEU A 303 -23.49 8.49 -3.54
C LEU A 303 -24.14 7.09 -3.69
N LEU A 304 -25.23 7.00 -4.45
CA LEU A 304 -25.98 5.75 -4.56
C LEU A 304 -25.17 4.65 -5.29
N ILE A 305 -24.47 4.99 -6.37
CA ILE A 305 -23.60 4.02 -7.06
C ILE A 305 -22.41 3.61 -6.19
N GLY A 306 -21.85 4.52 -5.41
CA GLY A 306 -20.80 4.19 -4.45
C GLY A 306 -21.27 3.17 -3.39
N ILE A 307 -22.52 3.33 -2.90
CA ILE A 307 -23.16 2.34 -2.00
C ILE A 307 -23.37 1.02 -2.73
N THR A 308 -23.88 1.07 -3.97
CA THR A 308 -24.14 -0.11 -4.80
C THR A 308 -22.84 -0.92 -5.02
N TYR A 309 -21.75 -0.29 -5.40
CA TYR A 309 -20.44 -0.94 -5.57
C TYR A 309 -19.89 -1.49 -4.26
N TYR A 310 -20.08 -0.80 -3.14
CA TYR A 310 -19.68 -1.31 -1.83
C TYR A 310 -20.40 -2.62 -1.48
N LEU A 311 -21.72 -2.70 -1.73
CA LEU A 311 -22.52 -3.91 -1.50
C LEU A 311 -22.15 -5.05 -2.46
N GLN A 312 -21.70 -4.73 -3.68
CA GLN A 312 -21.16 -5.71 -4.64
C GLN A 312 -19.72 -6.13 -4.32
N GLY A 313 -19.06 -5.56 -3.31
CA GLY A 313 -17.66 -5.82 -2.99
C GLY A 313 -16.65 -5.15 -3.92
N ARG A 314 -17.07 -4.28 -4.83
CA ARG A 314 -16.24 -3.55 -5.80
C ARG A 314 -15.66 -2.29 -5.16
N LEU A 315 -14.71 -2.48 -4.24
CA LEU A 315 -14.24 -1.44 -3.33
C LEU A 315 -13.57 -0.25 -4.04
N GLU A 316 -12.81 -0.46 -5.12
CA GLU A 316 -12.15 0.62 -5.87
C GLU A 316 -13.18 1.54 -6.56
N MET A 317 -14.23 0.96 -7.13
CA MET A 317 -15.31 1.73 -7.75
C MET A 317 -16.11 2.50 -6.68
N ALA A 318 -16.40 1.85 -5.55
CA ALA A 318 -17.07 2.49 -4.41
C ALA A 318 -16.28 3.70 -3.91
N ASP A 319 -14.95 3.55 -3.73
CA ASP A 319 -14.06 4.61 -3.32
C ASP A 319 -14.12 5.82 -4.27
N ASN A 320 -13.96 5.59 -5.57
CA ASN A 320 -13.96 6.65 -6.57
C ASN A 320 -15.23 7.52 -6.49
N HIS A 321 -16.40 6.88 -6.47
CA HIS A 321 -17.66 7.60 -6.47
C HIS A 321 -18.00 8.24 -5.12
N LEU A 322 -17.73 7.56 -4.01
CA LEU A 322 -17.93 8.14 -2.67
C LEU A 322 -16.99 9.31 -2.41
N SER A 323 -15.75 9.27 -2.93
CA SER A 323 -14.79 10.37 -2.83
C SER A 323 -15.29 11.62 -3.54
N VAL A 324 -15.93 11.50 -4.71
CA VAL A 324 -16.57 12.62 -5.41
C VAL A 324 -17.65 13.27 -4.53
N PHE A 325 -18.51 12.43 -3.92
CA PHE A 325 -19.57 12.94 -3.05
C PHE A 325 -19.03 13.61 -1.79
N VAL A 326 -18.11 12.94 -1.07
CA VAL A 326 -17.52 13.46 0.18
C VAL A 326 -16.76 14.77 -0.05
N LYS A 327 -16.08 14.91 -1.19
CA LYS A 327 -15.41 16.16 -1.57
C LYS A 327 -16.41 17.31 -1.77
N ALA A 328 -17.56 17.03 -2.37
CA ALA A 328 -18.59 18.04 -2.62
C ALA A 328 -19.42 18.37 -1.37
N VAL A 329 -19.64 17.40 -0.50
CA VAL A 329 -20.45 17.52 0.72
C VAL A 329 -19.63 17.05 1.94
N PRO A 330 -18.62 17.81 2.36
CA PRO A 330 -17.66 17.37 3.37
C PRO A 330 -18.26 17.18 4.78
N GLY A 331 -19.39 17.74 5.06
CA GLY A 331 -20.10 17.59 6.34
C GLY A 331 -21.06 16.41 6.41
N HIS A 332 -21.18 15.57 5.37
CA HIS A 332 -22.12 14.44 5.38
C HIS A 332 -21.52 13.22 6.08
N LEU A 333 -21.86 13.03 7.35
CA LEU A 333 -21.28 12.02 8.24
C LEU A 333 -21.41 10.58 7.68
N GLN A 334 -22.59 10.21 7.16
CA GLN A 334 -22.84 8.84 6.69
C GLN A 334 -21.98 8.45 5.48
N SER A 335 -21.78 9.37 4.52
CA SER A 335 -20.90 9.09 3.38
C SER A 335 -19.44 8.99 3.78
N ARG A 336 -18.98 9.77 4.75
CA ARG A 336 -17.63 9.65 5.31
C ARG A 336 -17.43 8.34 6.05
N LYS A 337 -18.42 7.91 6.84
CA LYS A 337 -18.39 6.58 7.49
C LYS A 337 -18.25 5.48 6.46
N LEU A 338 -19.06 5.53 5.41
CA LEU A 338 -19.01 4.52 4.36
C LEU A 338 -17.66 4.53 3.61
N LEU A 339 -17.14 5.71 3.25
CA LEU A 339 -15.85 5.84 2.61
C LEU A 339 -14.71 5.37 3.54
N GLY A 340 -14.77 5.69 4.84
CA GLY A 340 -13.84 5.18 5.85
C GLY A 340 -13.88 3.66 5.95
N ALA A 341 -15.08 3.05 5.91
CA ALA A 341 -15.23 1.59 5.89
C ALA A 341 -14.68 0.96 4.60
N VAL A 342 -14.88 1.60 3.45
CA VAL A 342 -14.27 1.19 2.16
C VAL A 342 -12.75 1.20 2.28
N LYS A 343 -12.15 2.29 2.78
CA LYS A 343 -10.71 2.42 2.98
C LYS A 343 -10.14 1.34 3.91
N LEU A 344 -10.84 1.03 5.00
CA LEU A 344 -10.45 -0.06 5.91
C LEU A 344 -10.49 -1.44 5.24
N LYS A 345 -11.52 -1.70 4.40
CA LYS A 345 -11.62 -2.95 3.63
C LYS A 345 -10.54 -3.05 2.52
N GLN A 346 -10.10 -1.93 1.95
CA GLN A 346 -8.97 -1.86 1.01
C GLN A 346 -7.61 -2.02 1.71
N ASN A 347 -7.59 -2.15 3.04
CA ASN A 347 -6.39 -2.15 3.87
C ASN A 347 -5.58 -0.85 3.78
N GLU A 348 -6.28 0.29 3.68
CA GLU A 348 -5.73 1.65 3.66
C GLU A 348 -6.10 2.43 4.93
N PRO A 349 -5.67 1.99 6.14
CA PRO A 349 -6.15 2.56 7.39
C PRO A 349 -5.74 4.03 7.59
N ALA A 350 -4.58 4.46 7.10
CA ALA A 350 -4.15 5.85 7.16
C ALA A 350 -5.14 6.76 6.41
N ARG A 351 -5.56 6.37 5.21
CA ARG A 351 -6.56 7.11 4.43
C ARG A 351 -7.95 7.06 5.08
N ALA A 352 -8.29 5.98 5.79
CA ALA A 352 -9.53 5.94 6.56
C ALA A 352 -9.53 7.00 7.67
N ILE A 353 -8.40 7.18 8.37
CA ILE A 353 -8.24 8.25 9.37
C ILE A 353 -8.40 9.63 8.72
N GLU A 354 -7.74 9.89 7.59
CA GLU A 354 -7.88 11.18 6.85
C GLU A 354 -9.33 11.51 6.50
N VAL A 355 -10.10 10.51 6.09
CA VAL A 355 -11.51 10.66 5.74
C VAL A 355 -12.38 10.92 6.98
N LEU A 356 -12.15 10.20 8.08
CA LEU A 356 -13.01 10.23 9.26
C LEU A 356 -12.64 11.37 10.22
N MET A 357 -11.37 11.63 10.48
CA MET A 357 -10.89 12.57 11.50
C MET A 357 -11.54 13.96 11.44
N PRO A 358 -11.79 14.59 10.27
CA PRO A 358 -12.43 15.92 10.23
C PRO A 358 -13.84 15.98 10.83
N MET A 359 -14.49 14.84 11.06
CA MET A 359 -15.83 14.77 11.65
C MET A 359 -15.82 14.30 13.12
N ALA A 360 -14.65 13.99 13.71
CA ALA A 360 -14.56 13.43 15.05
C ALA A 360 -15.23 14.28 16.14
N GLU A 361 -15.14 15.61 16.04
CA GLU A 361 -15.80 16.54 16.96
C GLU A 361 -17.32 16.71 16.68
N HIS A 362 -17.76 16.39 15.46
CA HIS A 362 -19.14 16.57 15.02
C HIS A 362 -19.93 15.26 14.95
N ALA A 363 -19.29 14.12 15.20
CA ALA A 363 -19.92 12.80 15.12
C ALA A 363 -20.95 12.53 16.25
N GLY A 364 -20.95 13.37 17.32
CA GLY A 364 -21.91 13.29 18.41
C GLY A 364 -21.90 11.91 19.10
N GLN A 365 -23.05 11.25 19.10
CA GLN A 365 -23.30 9.94 19.71
C GLN A 365 -23.28 8.78 18.68
N ASP A 366 -22.46 8.88 17.62
CA ASP A 366 -22.35 7.83 16.60
C ASP A 366 -21.28 6.79 16.98
N ALA A 367 -21.68 5.73 17.68
CA ALA A 367 -20.78 4.66 18.10
C ALA A 367 -20.05 3.98 16.92
N GLN A 368 -20.74 3.81 15.79
CA GLN A 368 -20.15 3.18 14.60
C GLN A 368 -19.03 4.02 14.00
N PHE A 369 -19.19 5.35 14.02
CA PHE A 369 -18.15 6.27 13.58
C PHE A 369 -16.87 6.10 14.41
N PHE A 370 -16.98 6.13 15.74
CA PHE A 370 -15.83 5.98 16.62
C PHE A 370 -15.23 4.58 16.55
N SER A 371 -16.04 3.54 16.34
CA SER A 371 -15.55 2.17 16.12
C SER A 371 -14.72 2.07 14.84
N LEU A 372 -15.13 2.70 13.73
CA LEU A 372 -14.35 2.74 12.49
C LEU A 372 -13.03 3.52 12.67
N LEU A 373 -13.10 4.66 13.35
CA LEU A 373 -11.91 5.50 13.61
C LEU A 373 -10.92 4.79 14.52
N GLY A 374 -11.40 4.16 15.58
CA GLY A 374 -10.59 3.36 16.49
C GLY A 374 -9.92 2.18 15.77
N THR A 375 -10.70 1.43 14.98
CA THR A 375 -10.15 0.34 14.15
C THR A 375 -9.08 0.82 13.18
N ALA A 376 -9.26 2.00 12.59
CA ALA A 376 -8.27 2.58 11.68
C ALA A 376 -6.95 2.91 12.41
N HIS A 377 -7.02 3.52 13.60
CA HIS A 377 -5.84 3.79 14.43
C HIS A 377 -5.13 2.51 14.87
N LEU A 378 -5.86 1.47 15.29
CA LEU A 378 -5.24 0.17 15.61
C LEU A 378 -4.47 -0.42 14.44
N LYS A 379 -5.04 -0.32 13.22
CA LYS A 379 -4.40 -0.88 12.01
C LYS A 379 -3.16 -0.12 11.55
N VAL A 380 -3.00 1.15 11.91
CA VAL A 380 -1.74 1.90 11.68
C VAL A 380 -0.73 1.73 12.81
N GLY A 381 -1.09 1.00 13.89
CA GLY A 381 -0.23 0.76 15.04
C GLY A 381 -0.34 1.81 16.15
N ASP A 382 -1.23 2.79 16.02
CA ASP A 382 -1.54 3.77 17.08
C ASP A 382 -2.55 3.15 18.06
N HIS A 383 -2.04 2.25 18.90
CA HIS A 383 -2.87 1.47 19.83
C HIS A 383 -3.56 2.35 20.87
N SER A 384 -2.91 3.43 21.32
CA SER A 384 -3.45 4.34 22.32
C SER A 384 -4.72 5.05 21.83
N LYS A 385 -4.64 5.74 20.68
CA LYS A 385 -5.81 6.40 20.09
C LYS A 385 -6.86 5.40 19.61
N GLY A 386 -6.40 4.26 19.11
CA GLY A 386 -7.30 3.19 18.69
C GLY A 386 -8.20 2.74 19.82
N THR A 387 -7.62 2.45 20.99
CA THR A 387 -8.35 2.04 22.20
C THR A 387 -9.24 3.17 22.73
N GLU A 388 -8.75 4.42 22.78
CA GLU A 388 -9.52 5.60 23.20
C GLU A 388 -10.83 5.77 22.42
N TYR A 389 -10.75 5.69 21.08
CA TYR A 389 -11.95 5.81 20.25
C TYR A 389 -12.89 4.61 20.38
N LEU A 390 -12.37 3.40 20.61
CA LEU A 390 -13.19 2.22 20.85
C LEU A 390 -13.86 2.26 22.23
N GLU A 391 -13.22 2.79 23.27
CA GLU A 391 -13.81 3.08 24.57
C GLU A 391 -14.96 4.07 24.44
N LYS A 392 -14.76 5.14 23.67
CA LYS A 392 -15.83 6.09 23.37
C LYS A 392 -17.00 5.44 22.62
N ALA A 393 -16.73 4.57 21.65
CA ALA A 393 -17.75 3.82 20.94
C ALA A 393 -18.53 2.89 21.88
N ALA A 394 -17.84 2.15 22.76
CA ALA A 394 -18.44 1.26 23.74
C ALA A 394 -19.25 2.00 24.82
N ALA A 395 -18.83 3.21 25.20
CA ALA A 395 -19.59 4.05 26.11
C ALA A 395 -20.92 4.54 25.50
N ILE A 396 -20.92 4.83 24.18
CA ILE A 396 -22.12 5.25 23.46
C ILE A 396 -23.08 4.07 23.22
N ALA A 397 -22.54 2.90 22.90
CA ALA A 397 -23.31 1.68 22.62
C ALA A 397 -22.84 0.52 23.52
N PRO A 398 -23.17 0.52 24.82
CA PRO A 398 -22.68 -0.47 25.77
C PRO A 398 -23.14 -1.90 25.48
N ASP A 399 -24.27 -2.07 24.79
CA ASP A 399 -24.84 -3.37 24.43
C ASP A 399 -24.39 -3.87 23.04
N ALA A 400 -23.44 -3.18 22.38
CA ALA A 400 -22.96 -3.58 21.08
C ALA A 400 -21.79 -4.56 21.19
N ALA A 401 -22.09 -5.86 21.19
CA ALA A 401 -21.10 -6.95 21.30
C ALA A 401 -19.91 -6.79 20.33
N ALA A 402 -20.18 -6.42 19.08
CA ALA A 402 -19.13 -6.20 18.08
C ALA A 402 -18.14 -5.06 18.45
N ILE A 403 -18.63 -3.97 19.06
CA ILE A 403 -17.78 -2.86 19.51
C ILE A 403 -16.94 -3.30 20.72
N ARG A 404 -17.53 -4.05 21.67
CA ARG A 404 -16.78 -4.63 22.79
C ARG A 404 -15.68 -5.58 22.32
N ALA A 405 -15.98 -6.43 21.34
CA ALA A 405 -14.96 -7.30 20.76
C ALA A 405 -13.81 -6.51 20.13
N GLN A 406 -14.10 -5.42 19.40
CA GLN A 406 -13.09 -4.54 18.84
C GLN A 406 -12.28 -3.81 19.93
N LEU A 407 -12.95 -3.38 21.02
CA LEU A 407 -12.25 -2.78 22.17
C LEU A 407 -11.29 -3.78 22.81
N GLY A 408 -11.72 -5.04 23.03
CA GLY A 408 -10.85 -6.09 23.53
C GLY A 408 -9.63 -6.33 22.62
N ILE A 409 -9.82 -6.30 21.30
CA ILE A 409 -8.70 -6.38 20.33
C ILE A 409 -7.75 -5.17 20.49
N GLY A 410 -8.29 -3.97 20.69
CA GLY A 410 -7.51 -2.76 20.91
C GLY A 410 -6.67 -2.82 22.19
N GLN A 411 -7.28 -3.21 23.29
CA GLN A 411 -6.61 -3.38 24.60
C GLN A 411 -5.52 -4.45 24.53
N LEU A 412 -5.77 -5.56 23.81
CA LEU A 412 -4.77 -6.60 23.57
C LEU A 412 -3.56 -6.06 22.79
N ALA A 413 -3.80 -5.23 21.79
CA ALA A 413 -2.75 -4.61 20.99
C ALA A 413 -1.95 -3.59 21.82
N GLY A 414 -2.60 -2.90 22.76
CA GLY A 414 -1.98 -2.00 23.74
C GLY A 414 -1.22 -2.71 24.87
N GLY A 415 -1.38 -4.04 25.00
CA GLY A 415 -0.72 -4.85 26.03
C GLY A 415 -1.58 -5.08 27.28
N ASP A 416 -2.80 -4.52 27.36
CA ASP A 416 -3.71 -4.70 28.48
C ASP A 416 -4.55 -5.98 28.31
N THR A 417 -3.91 -7.10 28.62
CA THR A 417 -4.48 -8.42 28.34
C THR A 417 -5.69 -8.75 29.21
N ASP A 418 -5.68 -8.34 30.50
CA ASP A 418 -6.76 -8.68 31.43
C ASP A 418 -8.08 -7.96 31.06
N GLN A 419 -7.97 -6.66 30.72
CA GLN A 419 -9.13 -5.92 30.22
C GLN A 419 -9.61 -6.47 28.88
N ALA A 420 -8.70 -6.84 27.97
CA ALA A 420 -9.05 -7.45 26.69
C ALA A 420 -9.88 -8.73 26.87
N VAL A 421 -9.48 -9.62 27.79
CA VAL A 421 -10.24 -10.84 28.09
C VAL A 421 -11.63 -10.49 28.59
N ALA A 422 -11.76 -9.58 29.56
CA ALA A 422 -13.04 -9.17 30.12
C ALA A 422 -13.99 -8.60 29.03
N GLN A 423 -13.50 -7.78 28.11
CA GLN A 423 -14.30 -7.24 27.01
C GLN A 423 -14.72 -8.33 26.02
N LEU A 424 -13.85 -9.29 25.73
CA LEU A 424 -14.15 -10.40 24.80
C LEU A 424 -15.15 -11.38 25.41
N GLU A 425 -15.00 -11.75 26.69
CA GLU A 425 -15.97 -12.58 27.43
C GLU A 425 -17.33 -11.90 27.43
N SER A 426 -17.39 -10.61 27.78
CA SER A 426 -18.64 -9.84 27.72
C SER A 426 -19.25 -9.81 26.32
N ALA A 427 -18.45 -9.67 25.28
CA ALA A 427 -18.93 -9.67 23.90
C ALA A 427 -19.54 -11.04 23.50
N VAL A 428 -18.95 -12.16 23.94
CA VAL A 428 -19.41 -13.52 23.69
C VAL A 428 -20.71 -13.80 24.45
N GLU A 429 -20.87 -13.24 25.69
CA GLU A 429 -22.10 -13.34 26.46
C GLU A 429 -23.25 -12.55 25.84
N MET A 430 -22.97 -11.35 25.31
CA MET A 430 -23.96 -10.48 24.68
C MET A 430 -24.48 -11.02 23.35
N ASP A 431 -23.58 -11.54 22.54
CA ASP A 431 -23.91 -12.12 21.24
C ASP A 431 -23.20 -13.46 21.06
N PRO A 432 -23.87 -14.55 21.43
CA PRO A 432 -23.32 -15.89 21.25
C PRO A 432 -23.02 -16.29 19.81
N ASP A 433 -23.55 -15.57 18.81
CA ASP A 433 -23.30 -15.80 17.39
C ASP A 433 -22.10 -14.99 16.87
N LEU A 434 -21.50 -14.13 17.69
CA LEU A 434 -20.33 -13.34 17.35
C LEU A 434 -19.04 -14.17 17.37
N VAL A 435 -18.93 -15.10 16.44
CA VAL A 435 -17.81 -16.06 16.30
C VAL A 435 -16.44 -15.41 16.34
N GLN A 436 -16.32 -14.17 15.86
CA GLN A 436 -15.05 -13.45 15.86
C GLN A 436 -14.53 -13.20 17.30
N ALA A 437 -15.42 -12.89 18.23
CA ALA A 437 -15.06 -12.68 19.64
C ALA A 437 -14.54 -13.97 20.28
N ASP A 438 -15.22 -15.10 20.05
CA ASP A 438 -14.77 -16.42 20.51
C ASP A 438 -13.37 -16.76 19.99
N ILE A 439 -13.13 -16.58 18.68
CA ILE A 439 -11.83 -16.88 18.07
C ILE A 439 -10.72 -16.02 18.70
N VAL A 440 -10.96 -14.71 18.88
CA VAL A 440 -9.99 -13.81 19.49
C VAL A 440 -9.73 -14.19 20.93
N LEU A 441 -10.77 -14.53 21.70
CA LEU A 441 -10.64 -14.98 23.09
C LEU A 441 -9.73 -16.22 23.20
N VAL A 442 -9.94 -17.22 22.33
CA VAL A 442 -9.05 -18.39 22.29
C VAL A 442 -7.61 -17.98 21.97
N GLN A 443 -7.43 -17.08 21.01
CA GLN A 443 -6.08 -16.59 20.63
C GLN A 443 -5.40 -15.84 21.76
N VAL A 444 -6.14 -15.06 22.56
CA VAL A 444 -5.62 -14.37 23.75
C VAL A 444 -5.13 -15.38 24.79
N HIS A 445 -5.95 -16.38 25.12
CA HIS A 445 -5.53 -17.43 26.04
C HIS A 445 -4.32 -18.23 25.55
N LEU A 446 -4.23 -18.51 24.24
CA LEU A 446 -3.04 -19.14 23.62
C LEU A 446 -1.79 -18.26 23.80
N ARG A 447 -1.91 -16.97 23.55
CA ARG A 447 -0.80 -16.00 23.69
C ARG A 447 -0.32 -15.88 25.14
N ASN A 448 -1.25 -15.93 26.09
CA ASN A 448 -0.96 -15.88 27.51
C ASN A 448 -0.47 -17.23 28.08
N LYS A 449 -0.34 -18.25 27.22
CA LYS A 449 0.00 -19.62 27.63
C LYS A 449 -1.03 -20.24 28.58
N GLU A 450 -2.26 -19.75 28.60
CA GLU A 450 -3.38 -20.29 29.35
C GLU A 450 -4.10 -21.39 28.55
N PHE A 451 -3.33 -22.44 28.24
CA PHE A 451 -3.75 -23.46 27.27
C PHE A 451 -5.05 -24.20 27.66
N ASP A 452 -5.31 -24.40 28.96
CA ASP A 452 -6.53 -25.03 29.42
C ASP A 452 -7.78 -24.14 29.22
N LYS A 453 -7.64 -22.83 29.43
CA LYS A 453 -8.72 -21.88 29.11
C LYS A 453 -8.92 -21.78 27.58
N ALA A 454 -7.83 -21.79 26.80
CA ALA A 454 -7.91 -21.83 25.34
C ALA A 454 -8.68 -23.07 24.84
N LEU A 455 -8.41 -24.26 25.44
CA LEU A 455 -9.11 -25.48 25.09
C LEU A 455 -10.62 -25.40 25.47
N THR A 456 -10.93 -24.84 26.65
CA THR A 456 -12.32 -24.67 27.10
C THR A 456 -13.09 -23.73 26.15
N ALA A 457 -12.51 -22.58 25.82
CA ALA A 457 -13.12 -21.61 24.90
C ALA A 457 -13.25 -22.17 23.47
N ALA A 458 -12.22 -22.86 22.97
CA ALA A 458 -12.27 -23.51 21.65
C ALA A 458 -13.32 -24.63 21.57
N LYS A 459 -13.54 -25.36 22.68
CA LYS A 459 -14.56 -26.38 22.77
C LYS A 459 -15.97 -25.78 22.80
N ALA A 460 -16.17 -24.68 23.53
CA ALA A 460 -17.40 -23.92 23.50
C ALA A 460 -17.73 -23.42 22.09
N LEU A 461 -16.71 -22.92 21.34
CA LEU A 461 -16.88 -22.54 19.95
C LEU A 461 -17.24 -23.75 19.06
N LEU A 462 -16.65 -24.93 19.31
CA LEU A 462 -16.98 -26.16 18.57
C LEU A 462 -18.43 -26.58 18.79
N ASP A 463 -18.92 -26.45 20.01
CA ASP A 463 -20.33 -26.78 20.37
C ASP A 463 -21.31 -25.89 19.60
N LYS A 464 -20.99 -24.62 19.40
CA LYS A 464 -21.76 -23.67 18.58
C LYS A 464 -21.64 -23.99 17.07
N ARG A 465 -20.48 -24.48 16.62
CA ARG A 465 -20.10 -24.61 15.21
C ARG A 465 -19.52 -26.00 14.89
N LYS A 466 -20.32 -27.03 15.05
CA LYS A 466 -19.91 -28.46 14.93
C LYS A 466 -19.29 -28.84 13.58
N ASN A 467 -19.63 -28.13 12.51
CA ASN A 467 -19.12 -28.36 11.15
C ASN A 467 -18.10 -27.33 10.71
N ASP A 468 -17.45 -26.63 11.64
CA ASP A 468 -16.41 -25.64 11.35
C ASP A 468 -15.03 -26.23 11.70
N PRO A 469 -14.05 -26.24 10.80
CA PRO A 469 -12.70 -26.75 11.08
C PRO A 469 -11.88 -25.84 12.00
N VAL A 470 -12.28 -24.57 12.18
CA VAL A 470 -11.50 -23.57 12.93
C VAL A 470 -11.36 -23.94 14.42
N PRO A 471 -12.40 -24.35 15.15
CA PRO A 471 -12.26 -24.76 16.56
C PRO A 471 -11.23 -25.89 16.75
N HIS A 472 -11.26 -26.91 15.91
CA HIS A 472 -10.29 -28.00 15.95
C HIS A 472 -8.85 -27.51 15.74
N ASN A 473 -8.63 -26.58 14.81
CA ASN A 473 -7.31 -25.99 14.56
C ASN A 473 -6.82 -25.15 15.76
N LEU A 474 -7.72 -24.46 16.46
CA LEU A 474 -7.40 -23.70 17.67
C LEU A 474 -7.09 -24.63 18.85
N MET A 475 -7.86 -25.73 19.01
CA MET A 475 -7.57 -26.77 20.01
C MET A 475 -6.19 -27.42 19.76
N ALA A 476 -5.85 -27.68 18.50
CA ALA A 476 -4.52 -28.17 18.14
C ALA A 476 -3.42 -27.19 18.55
N ALA A 477 -3.61 -25.90 18.36
CA ALA A 477 -2.66 -24.88 18.82
C ALA A 477 -2.47 -24.91 20.35
N ALA A 478 -3.55 -25.09 21.09
CA ALA A 478 -3.50 -25.21 22.56
C ALA A 478 -2.77 -26.50 23.01
N HIS A 479 -3.04 -27.62 22.35
CA HIS A 479 -2.29 -28.86 22.62
C HIS A 479 -0.79 -28.73 22.30
N LEU A 480 -0.43 -28.04 21.20
CA LEU A 480 0.98 -27.75 20.89
C LEU A 480 1.62 -26.88 21.97
N GLY A 481 0.91 -25.91 22.52
CA GLY A 481 1.38 -25.11 23.64
C GLY A 481 1.63 -25.92 24.92
N LYS A 482 0.88 -27.01 25.11
CA LYS A 482 1.08 -27.99 26.20
C LYS A 482 2.12 -29.08 25.84
N GLU A 483 2.79 -28.96 24.70
CA GLU A 483 3.72 -29.96 24.17
C GLU A 483 3.08 -31.33 23.85
N ASP A 484 1.76 -31.41 23.85
CA ASP A 484 0.95 -32.60 23.51
C ASP A 484 0.77 -32.69 21.99
N ARG A 485 1.77 -33.23 21.32
CA ARG A 485 1.82 -33.32 19.84
C ARG A 485 0.82 -34.31 19.28
N ASP A 486 0.53 -35.37 20.02
CA ASP A 486 -0.40 -36.41 19.57
C ASP A 486 -1.84 -35.91 19.55
N SER A 487 -2.28 -35.24 20.61
CA SER A 487 -3.60 -34.59 20.66
C SER A 487 -3.69 -33.48 19.62
N ALA A 488 -2.63 -32.68 19.42
CA ALA A 488 -2.61 -31.65 18.40
C ALA A 488 -2.80 -32.22 17.00
N ARG A 489 -2.12 -33.31 16.67
CA ARG A 489 -2.27 -34.01 15.39
C ARG A 489 -3.69 -34.52 15.20
N ALA A 490 -4.25 -35.17 16.23
CA ALA A 490 -5.62 -35.69 16.18
C ALA A 490 -6.64 -34.57 15.90
N GLU A 491 -6.49 -33.41 16.53
CA GLU A 491 -7.38 -32.27 16.29
C GLU A 491 -7.21 -31.68 14.87
N LEU A 492 -5.98 -31.60 14.34
CA LEU A 492 -5.76 -31.15 12.96
C LEU A 492 -6.35 -32.13 11.93
N GLU A 493 -6.28 -33.43 12.21
CA GLU A 493 -6.90 -34.46 11.35
C GLU A 493 -8.44 -34.36 11.39
N LYS A 494 -9.03 -34.10 12.56
CA LYS A 494 -10.48 -33.80 12.67
C LYS A 494 -10.86 -32.56 11.87
N ALA A 495 -10.07 -31.49 11.95
CA ALA A 495 -10.29 -30.29 11.14
C ALA A 495 -10.33 -30.61 9.63
N LEU A 496 -9.41 -31.47 9.16
CA LEU A 496 -9.40 -31.92 7.76
C LEU A 496 -10.51 -32.91 7.44
N GLY A 497 -11.00 -33.68 8.43
CA GLY A 497 -12.20 -34.54 8.31
C GLY A 497 -13.46 -33.70 8.06
N VAL A 498 -13.58 -32.57 8.78
CA VAL A 498 -14.70 -31.61 8.59
C VAL A 498 -14.57 -30.86 7.26
N ALA A 499 -13.37 -30.37 6.93
CA ALA A 499 -13.11 -29.61 5.72
C ALA A 499 -11.77 -30.00 5.08
N PRO A 500 -11.77 -30.93 4.11
CA PRO A 500 -10.54 -31.39 3.44
C PRO A 500 -9.74 -30.28 2.72
N SER A 501 -10.38 -29.17 2.38
CA SER A 501 -9.77 -27.98 1.76
C SER A 501 -9.28 -26.96 2.78
N PHE A 502 -9.34 -27.23 4.09
CA PHE A 502 -8.90 -26.30 5.13
C PHE A 502 -7.36 -26.27 5.19
N HIS A 503 -6.76 -25.43 4.38
CA HIS A 503 -5.31 -25.36 4.18
C HIS A 503 -4.52 -25.04 5.45
N LEU A 504 -5.12 -24.29 6.40
CA LEU A 504 -4.43 -23.93 7.63
C LEU A 504 -4.09 -25.17 8.49
N ALA A 505 -5.01 -26.12 8.63
CA ALA A 505 -4.74 -27.39 9.33
C ALA A 505 -3.66 -28.20 8.61
N ARG A 506 -3.65 -28.25 7.27
CA ARG A 506 -2.60 -28.91 6.50
C ARG A 506 -1.23 -28.29 6.73
N ILE A 507 -1.15 -26.95 6.76
CA ILE A 507 0.10 -26.23 7.02
C ILE A 507 0.60 -26.57 8.43
N ASN A 508 -0.30 -26.61 9.42
CA ASN A 508 0.06 -26.92 10.79
C ASN A 508 0.51 -28.39 10.94
N LEU A 509 -0.14 -29.35 10.25
CA LEU A 509 0.35 -30.72 10.17
C LEU A 509 1.73 -30.83 9.52
N ALA A 510 1.96 -30.08 8.44
CA ALA A 510 3.28 -30.05 7.79
C ALA A 510 4.36 -29.54 8.73
N ARG A 511 4.09 -28.47 9.49
CA ARG A 511 5.00 -27.94 10.50
C ARG A 511 5.27 -28.93 11.64
N LEU A 512 4.24 -29.63 12.08
CA LEU A 512 4.36 -30.67 13.10
C LEU A 512 5.22 -31.84 12.59
N ASP A 513 5.04 -32.27 11.35
CA ASP A 513 5.86 -33.28 10.70
C ASP A 513 7.33 -32.86 10.53
N GLU A 514 7.60 -31.59 10.23
CA GLU A 514 8.96 -31.04 10.23
C GLU A 514 9.61 -31.15 11.62
N GLN A 515 8.88 -30.78 12.66
CA GLN A 515 9.36 -30.82 14.04
C GLN A 515 9.58 -32.27 14.50
N ASP A 516 8.78 -33.23 14.01
CA ASP A 516 8.92 -34.64 14.27
C ASP A 516 10.03 -35.32 13.42
N GLY A 517 10.77 -34.57 12.60
CA GLY A 517 11.81 -35.11 11.72
C GLY A 517 11.27 -35.91 10.53
N LYS A 518 10.02 -35.64 10.10
CA LYS A 518 9.34 -36.31 8.98
C LYS A 518 9.18 -35.38 7.74
N PRO A 519 10.26 -34.84 7.16
CA PRO A 519 10.18 -33.84 6.09
C PRO A 519 9.46 -34.36 4.83
N GLY A 520 9.47 -35.67 4.61
CA GLY A 520 8.74 -36.30 3.50
C GLY A 520 7.22 -36.20 3.63
N GLN A 521 6.69 -36.27 4.84
CA GLN A 521 5.25 -36.07 5.11
C GLN A 521 4.87 -34.60 5.03
N ALA A 522 5.68 -33.72 5.63
CA ALA A 522 5.51 -32.28 5.51
C ALA A 522 5.39 -31.83 4.03
N ARG A 523 6.28 -32.36 3.17
CA ARG A 523 6.24 -32.09 1.73
C ARG A 523 4.91 -32.51 1.09
N LYS A 524 4.39 -33.70 1.44
CA LYS A 524 3.10 -34.17 0.93
C LYS A 524 1.95 -33.25 1.31
N HIS A 525 1.93 -32.74 2.54
CA HIS A 525 0.91 -31.78 2.98
C HIS A 525 0.95 -30.49 2.18
N PHE A 526 2.13 -29.89 1.97
CA PHE A 526 2.25 -28.69 1.15
C PHE A 526 1.87 -28.94 -0.32
N GLN A 527 2.28 -30.09 -0.89
CA GLN A 527 1.92 -30.45 -2.27
C GLN A 527 0.40 -30.68 -2.43
N ALA A 528 -0.25 -31.24 -1.43
CA ALA A 528 -1.71 -31.40 -1.44
C ALA A 528 -2.46 -30.05 -1.44
N ILE A 529 -1.90 -29.02 -0.81
CA ILE A 529 -2.45 -27.66 -0.91
C ILE A 529 -2.24 -27.14 -2.34
N LEU A 530 -1.03 -27.26 -2.88
CA LEU A 530 -0.71 -26.76 -4.23
C LEU A 530 -1.44 -27.48 -5.36
N SER A 531 -1.94 -28.69 -5.14
CA SER A 531 -2.80 -29.39 -6.09
C SER A 531 -4.19 -28.76 -6.22
N GLN A 532 -4.66 -28.06 -5.17
CA GLN A 532 -5.94 -27.36 -5.15
C GLN A 532 -5.76 -25.86 -5.44
N ASP A 533 -4.75 -25.24 -4.89
CA ASP A 533 -4.37 -23.84 -5.10
C ASP A 533 -2.87 -23.74 -5.43
N PRO A 534 -2.50 -23.79 -6.71
CA PRO A 534 -1.10 -23.73 -7.17
C PRO A 534 -0.36 -22.45 -6.74
N LYS A 535 -1.09 -21.40 -6.36
CA LYS A 535 -0.53 -20.10 -5.95
C LYS A 535 -0.56 -19.88 -4.45
N HIS A 536 -0.93 -20.88 -3.66
CA HIS A 536 -1.06 -20.74 -2.21
C HIS A 536 0.26 -20.37 -1.56
N LEU A 537 0.37 -19.12 -1.14
CA LEU A 537 1.62 -18.53 -0.63
C LEU A 537 2.23 -19.34 0.52
N GLY A 538 1.41 -19.73 1.51
CA GLY A 538 1.88 -20.47 2.68
C GLY A 538 2.50 -21.84 2.33
N ALA A 539 1.95 -22.53 1.33
CA ALA A 539 2.48 -23.83 0.91
C ALA A 539 3.76 -23.67 0.08
N LEU A 540 3.83 -22.67 -0.80
CA LEU A 540 5.05 -22.36 -1.57
C LEU A 540 6.19 -21.94 -0.64
N MET A 541 5.92 -21.10 0.36
CA MET A 541 6.89 -20.68 1.37
C MET A 541 7.34 -21.85 2.26
N GLY A 542 6.40 -22.74 2.67
CA GLY A 542 6.70 -23.93 3.44
C GLY A 542 7.63 -24.88 2.68
N LEU A 543 7.39 -25.14 1.40
CA LEU A 543 8.30 -25.94 0.56
C LEU A 543 9.66 -25.27 0.39
N ALA A 544 9.70 -23.95 0.17
CA ALA A 544 10.96 -23.22 0.09
C ALA A 544 11.80 -23.38 1.37
N GLN A 545 11.17 -23.25 2.53
CA GLN A 545 11.84 -23.42 3.83
C GLN A 545 12.32 -24.87 4.06
N LEU A 546 11.48 -25.84 3.70
CA LEU A 546 11.80 -27.27 3.81
C LEU A 546 13.04 -27.62 2.97
N GLU A 547 13.08 -27.18 1.71
CA GLU A 547 14.21 -27.44 0.81
C GLU A 547 15.48 -26.69 1.26
N ALA A 548 15.35 -25.47 1.79
CA ALA A 548 16.48 -24.72 2.34
C ALA A 548 17.11 -25.42 3.54
N ARG A 549 16.30 -25.95 4.47
CA ARG A 549 16.78 -26.76 5.61
C ARG A 549 17.45 -28.09 5.19
N ALA A 550 16.96 -28.65 4.10
CA ALA A 550 17.56 -29.86 3.52
C ALA A 550 18.85 -29.56 2.72
N GLY A 551 19.33 -28.31 2.66
CA GLY A 551 20.49 -27.91 1.88
C GLY A 551 20.24 -27.81 0.38
N ALA A 552 19.04 -28.09 -0.10
CA ALA A 552 18.65 -28.03 -1.52
C ALA A 552 18.33 -26.62 -1.98
N GLN A 553 19.34 -25.74 -1.98
CA GLN A 553 19.18 -24.30 -2.20
C GLN A 553 18.50 -23.95 -3.54
N ASP A 554 18.84 -24.64 -4.64
CA ASP A 554 18.25 -24.39 -5.96
C ASP A 554 16.73 -24.69 -5.97
N LYS A 555 16.30 -25.74 -5.25
CA LYS A 555 14.87 -26.03 -5.11
C LYS A 555 14.16 -25.00 -4.24
N ALA A 556 14.79 -24.55 -3.16
CA ALA A 556 14.25 -23.50 -2.32
C ALA A 556 14.03 -22.20 -3.13
N VAL A 557 15.01 -21.82 -3.96
CA VAL A 557 14.91 -20.68 -4.88
C VAL A 557 13.74 -20.85 -5.85
N SER A 558 13.61 -22.02 -6.48
CA SER A 558 12.51 -22.28 -7.42
C SER A 558 11.12 -22.11 -6.77
N TRP A 559 10.96 -22.52 -5.51
CA TRP A 559 9.71 -22.33 -4.78
C TRP A 559 9.47 -20.87 -4.41
N LEU A 560 10.52 -20.10 -4.06
CA LEU A 560 10.39 -18.64 -3.83
C LEU A 560 10.03 -17.89 -5.11
N GLU A 561 10.61 -18.26 -6.26
CA GLU A 561 10.26 -17.67 -7.56
C GLU A 561 8.78 -17.90 -7.88
N LYS A 562 8.29 -19.14 -7.70
CA LYS A 562 6.85 -19.46 -7.86
C LYS A 562 5.96 -18.68 -6.88
N ALA A 563 6.44 -18.48 -5.64
CA ALA A 563 5.70 -17.70 -4.65
C ALA A 563 5.52 -16.23 -5.10
N ILE A 564 6.58 -15.62 -5.67
CA ILE A 564 6.52 -14.25 -6.20
C ILE A 564 5.65 -14.18 -7.46
N GLU A 565 5.77 -15.18 -8.36
CA GLU A 565 4.97 -15.23 -9.58
C GLU A 565 3.47 -15.35 -9.26
N GLY A 566 3.11 -16.23 -8.33
CA GLY A 566 1.73 -16.44 -7.89
C GLY A 566 1.17 -15.30 -7.03
N ASN A 567 2.05 -14.60 -6.32
CA ASN A 567 1.68 -13.56 -5.34
C ASN A 567 2.60 -12.33 -5.46
N PRO A 568 2.48 -11.52 -6.52
CA PRO A 568 3.40 -10.40 -6.81
C PRO A 568 3.47 -9.34 -5.71
N LYS A 569 2.42 -9.23 -4.89
CA LYS A 569 2.34 -8.32 -3.75
C LYS A 569 2.81 -8.95 -2.42
N ALA A 570 3.34 -10.17 -2.43
CA ALA A 570 3.83 -10.79 -1.21
C ALA A 570 5.26 -10.32 -0.90
N LEU A 571 5.45 -9.68 0.25
CA LEU A 571 6.73 -9.09 0.64
C LEU A 571 7.80 -10.15 0.96
N GLN A 572 7.46 -11.15 1.77
CA GLN A 572 8.42 -12.11 2.34
C GLN A 572 9.20 -12.95 1.31
N PRO A 573 8.57 -13.53 0.27
CA PRO A 573 9.33 -14.28 -0.73
C PRO A 573 10.39 -13.42 -1.44
N GLY A 574 10.03 -12.16 -1.75
CA GLY A 574 10.94 -11.21 -2.40
C GLY A 574 12.17 -10.90 -1.53
N VAL A 575 11.97 -10.65 -0.24
CA VAL A 575 13.05 -10.42 0.72
C VAL A 575 13.98 -11.63 0.82
N LEU A 576 13.41 -12.83 0.97
CA LEU A 576 14.19 -14.07 1.11
C LEU A 576 14.97 -14.39 -0.17
N LEU A 577 14.34 -14.23 -1.33
CA LEU A 577 14.98 -14.49 -2.62
C LEU A 577 16.12 -13.49 -2.89
N THR A 578 15.89 -12.20 -2.61
CA THR A 578 16.91 -11.16 -2.73
C THR A 578 18.11 -11.48 -1.85
N ARG A 579 17.88 -11.81 -0.57
CA ARG A 579 18.94 -12.19 0.36
C ARG A 579 19.74 -13.41 -0.13
N HIS A 580 19.04 -14.43 -0.64
CA HIS A 580 19.71 -15.61 -1.22
C HIS A 580 20.59 -15.21 -2.41
N TYR A 581 20.12 -14.36 -3.31
CA TYR A 581 20.92 -13.94 -4.46
C TYR A 581 22.14 -13.11 -4.05
N VAL A 582 22.00 -12.24 -3.03
CA VAL A 582 23.13 -11.48 -2.49
C VAL A 582 24.20 -12.43 -1.91
N THR A 583 23.80 -13.37 -1.07
CA THR A 583 24.75 -14.31 -0.43
C THR A 583 25.39 -15.30 -1.41
N SER A 584 24.71 -15.61 -2.52
CA SER A 584 25.22 -16.48 -3.60
C SER A 584 26.02 -15.71 -4.65
N GLY A 585 26.29 -14.41 -4.46
CA GLY A 585 27.03 -13.59 -5.41
C GLY A 585 26.32 -13.32 -6.74
N LYS A 586 25.01 -13.60 -6.83
CA LYS A 586 24.19 -13.36 -8.03
C LYS A 586 23.65 -11.91 -8.02
N ALA A 587 24.57 -10.95 -8.11
CA ALA A 587 24.34 -9.53 -7.89
C ALA A 587 23.22 -8.91 -8.75
N GLU A 588 23.18 -9.23 -10.04
CA GLU A 588 22.17 -8.73 -10.98
C GLU A 588 20.77 -9.23 -10.64
N LYS A 589 20.62 -10.54 -10.39
CA LYS A 589 19.33 -11.12 -9.98
C LYS A 589 18.83 -10.55 -8.65
N ALA A 590 19.74 -10.34 -7.70
CA ALA A 590 19.42 -9.70 -6.44
C ALA A 590 18.84 -8.29 -6.66
N LEU A 591 19.48 -7.47 -7.50
CA LEU A 591 19.06 -6.11 -7.76
C LEU A 591 17.72 -6.05 -8.49
N ILE A 592 17.49 -6.89 -9.49
CA ILE A 592 16.21 -6.98 -10.21
C ILE A 592 15.08 -7.35 -9.23
N THR A 593 15.32 -8.35 -8.38
CA THR A 593 14.31 -8.80 -7.40
C THR A 593 14.01 -7.72 -6.37
N ALA A 594 15.04 -7.05 -5.84
CA ALA A 594 14.89 -5.99 -4.85
C ALA A 594 14.18 -4.75 -5.42
N ARG A 595 14.45 -4.36 -6.67
CA ARG A 595 13.75 -3.26 -7.35
C ARG A 595 12.27 -3.58 -7.53
N ARG A 596 11.96 -4.76 -8.07
CA ARG A 596 10.56 -5.20 -8.24
C ARG A 596 9.81 -5.21 -6.90
N LEU A 597 10.49 -5.62 -5.81
CA LEU A 597 9.92 -5.61 -4.47
C LEU A 597 9.63 -4.18 -3.98
N ALA A 598 10.56 -3.25 -4.16
CA ALA A 598 10.40 -1.85 -3.78
C ALA A 598 9.33 -1.13 -4.63
N ASP A 599 9.23 -1.47 -5.92
CA ASP A 599 8.20 -0.93 -6.82
C ASP A 599 6.80 -1.43 -6.42
N ALA A 600 6.68 -2.70 -6.00
CA ALA A 600 5.43 -3.25 -5.49
C ALA A 600 5.02 -2.71 -4.12
N HIS A 601 6.00 -2.24 -3.33
CA HIS A 601 5.83 -1.77 -1.96
C HIS A 601 6.60 -0.45 -1.71
N PRO A 602 6.24 0.65 -2.41
CA PRO A 602 7.04 1.87 -2.42
C PRO A 602 7.17 2.55 -1.05
N ASP A 603 6.22 2.34 -0.16
CA ASP A 603 6.19 2.94 1.18
C ASP A 603 6.43 1.90 2.31
N ASN A 604 6.88 0.70 1.94
CA ASN A 604 7.20 -0.32 2.94
C ASN A 604 8.69 -0.24 3.33
N PRO A 605 9.02 0.03 4.60
CA PRO A 605 10.40 0.19 5.04
C PRO A 605 11.28 -1.02 4.74
N LEU A 606 10.77 -2.25 4.92
CA LEU A 606 11.54 -3.48 4.68
C LEU A 606 11.88 -3.68 3.19
N ALA A 607 10.96 -3.31 2.28
CA ALA A 607 11.21 -3.38 0.84
C ALA A 607 12.30 -2.39 0.43
N ILE A 608 12.22 -1.14 0.92
CA ILE A 608 13.21 -0.09 0.64
C ILE A 608 14.58 -0.46 1.27
N GLU A 609 14.59 -0.96 2.50
CA GLU A 609 15.81 -1.43 3.14
C GLU A 609 16.46 -2.59 2.38
N THR A 610 15.65 -3.54 1.90
CA THR A 610 16.12 -4.67 1.08
C THR A 610 16.77 -4.18 -0.21
N LEU A 611 16.18 -3.17 -0.87
CA LEU A 611 16.75 -2.55 -2.06
C LEU A 611 18.06 -1.84 -1.72
N ALA A 612 18.07 -1.01 -0.69
CA ALA A 612 19.25 -0.24 -0.26
C ALA A 612 20.44 -1.16 0.07
N ASN A 613 20.20 -2.22 0.86
CA ASN A 613 21.24 -3.20 1.19
C ASN A 613 21.74 -3.97 -0.04
N THR A 614 20.87 -4.26 -1.02
CA THR A 614 21.26 -4.90 -2.27
C THR A 614 22.11 -4.00 -3.14
N GLN A 615 21.76 -2.71 -3.26
CA GLN A 615 22.55 -1.69 -3.95
C GLN A 615 23.92 -1.53 -3.29
N LEU A 616 23.98 -1.53 -1.95
CA LEU A 616 25.23 -1.47 -1.20
C LEU A 616 26.13 -2.68 -1.48
N ALA A 617 25.56 -3.90 -1.51
CA ALA A 617 26.29 -5.12 -1.86
C ALA A 617 26.86 -5.06 -3.29
N ASN A 618 26.17 -4.40 -4.19
CA ASN A 618 26.60 -4.15 -5.57
C ASN A 618 27.54 -2.94 -5.70
N LYS A 619 27.90 -2.27 -4.61
CA LYS A 619 28.73 -1.05 -4.58
C LYS A 619 28.15 0.14 -5.34
N ASP A 620 26.84 0.14 -5.58
CA ASP A 620 26.10 1.29 -6.16
C ASP A 620 25.76 2.26 -5.03
N TYR A 621 26.75 3.02 -4.62
CA TYR A 621 26.63 3.91 -3.45
C TYR A 621 25.63 5.05 -3.68
N ALA A 622 25.56 5.61 -4.90
CA ALA A 622 24.63 6.70 -5.18
C ALA A 622 23.17 6.28 -5.02
N SER A 623 22.78 5.16 -5.63
CA SER A 623 21.44 4.59 -5.46
C SER A 623 21.19 4.16 -4.02
N THR A 624 22.24 3.64 -3.33
CA THR A 624 22.14 3.23 -1.93
C THR A 624 21.77 4.41 -1.02
N VAL A 625 22.43 5.56 -1.20
CA VAL A 625 22.13 6.78 -0.45
C VAL A 625 20.67 7.20 -0.67
N ALA A 626 20.23 7.26 -1.94
CA ALA A 626 18.85 7.65 -2.26
C ALA A 626 17.81 6.71 -1.61
N SER A 627 18.07 5.39 -1.60
CA SER A 627 17.17 4.42 -0.97
C SER A 627 17.16 4.53 0.55
N PHE A 628 18.32 4.75 1.21
CA PHE A 628 18.34 4.97 2.66
C PHE A 628 17.76 6.33 3.06
N GLU A 629 17.89 7.39 2.23
CA GLU A 629 17.20 8.68 2.48
C GLU A 629 15.69 8.51 2.41
N LYS A 630 15.18 7.73 1.45
CA LYS A 630 13.76 7.36 1.41
C LYS A 630 13.36 6.58 2.66
N LEU A 631 14.18 5.62 3.11
CA LEU A 631 13.93 4.88 4.34
C LEU A 631 13.90 5.80 5.56
N ALA A 632 14.81 6.77 5.64
CA ALA A 632 14.83 7.78 6.69
C ALA A 632 13.55 8.64 6.71
N SER A 633 12.99 8.97 5.54
CA SER A 633 11.72 9.69 5.46
C SER A 633 10.52 8.85 5.92
N LEU A 634 10.55 7.53 5.69
CA LEU A 634 9.51 6.60 6.13
C LEU A 634 9.62 6.23 7.63
N LYS A 635 10.83 6.28 8.18
CA LYS A 635 11.16 5.93 9.56
C LYS A 635 12.14 6.96 10.13
N PRO A 636 11.67 8.19 10.41
CA PRO A 636 12.54 9.29 10.88
C PRO A 636 13.23 8.99 12.20
N ASP A 637 12.62 8.17 13.07
CA ASP A 637 13.14 7.85 14.41
C ASP A 637 14.17 6.70 14.41
N LEU A 638 14.55 6.17 13.25
CA LEU A 638 15.44 5.02 13.17
C LEU A 638 16.91 5.46 13.08
N VAL A 639 17.58 5.60 14.22
CA VAL A 639 19.01 6.01 14.34
C VAL A 639 19.92 5.19 13.42
N ALA A 640 19.67 3.88 13.30
CA ALA A 640 20.47 2.97 12.47
C ALA A 640 20.56 3.39 11.00
N VAL A 641 19.53 4.05 10.46
CA VAL A 641 19.52 4.55 9.08
C VAL A 641 20.51 5.69 8.90
N GLN A 642 20.55 6.63 9.85
CA GLN A 642 21.49 7.75 9.81
C GLN A 642 22.94 7.26 9.93
N VAL A 643 23.20 6.30 10.83
CA VAL A 643 24.52 5.65 10.97
C VAL A 643 24.90 4.95 9.66
N ARG A 644 23.97 4.25 9.01
CA ARG A 644 24.25 3.57 7.74
C ARG A 644 24.58 4.55 6.62
N LEU A 645 23.84 5.66 6.51
CA LEU A 645 24.13 6.75 5.58
C LEU A 645 25.54 7.34 5.83
N ALA A 646 25.88 7.61 7.09
CA ALA A 646 27.21 8.09 7.45
C ALA A 646 28.32 7.12 7.01
N GLN A 647 28.16 5.82 7.25
CA GLN A 647 29.12 4.78 6.84
C GLN A 647 29.28 4.71 5.31
N ILE A 648 28.21 4.95 4.54
CA ILE A 648 28.27 4.97 3.08
C ILE A 648 29.01 6.22 2.59
N HIS A 649 28.69 7.41 3.12
CA HIS A 649 29.42 8.64 2.82
C HIS A 649 30.91 8.52 3.17
N LEU A 650 31.27 7.87 4.29
CA LEU A 650 32.65 7.58 4.62
C LEU A 650 33.35 6.70 3.58
N LYS A 651 32.67 5.70 3.03
CA LYS A 651 33.22 4.85 1.96
C LYS A 651 33.47 5.65 0.68
N GLN A 652 32.63 6.65 0.40
CA GLN A 652 32.76 7.56 -0.76
C GLN A 652 33.76 8.71 -0.49
N ASN A 653 34.33 8.78 0.73
CA ASN A 653 35.21 9.86 1.18
C ASN A 653 34.51 11.23 1.26
N GLU A 654 33.22 11.26 1.47
CA GLU A 654 32.38 12.46 1.60
C GLU A 654 32.25 12.82 3.10
N LEU A 655 33.35 13.35 3.66
CA LEU A 655 33.51 13.52 5.11
C LEU A 655 32.46 14.45 5.72
N ASP A 656 32.12 15.56 5.07
CA ASP A 656 31.12 16.52 5.59
C ASP A 656 29.71 15.93 5.59
N ALA A 657 29.34 15.13 4.57
CA ALA A 657 28.08 14.44 4.53
C ALA A 657 28.00 13.37 5.62
N ALA A 658 29.07 12.61 5.82
CA ALA A 658 29.16 11.63 6.90
C ALA A 658 28.99 12.28 8.28
N GLN A 659 29.65 13.42 8.52
CA GLN A 659 29.55 14.16 9.79
C GLN A 659 28.09 14.57 10.07
N ARG A 660 27.41 15.20 9.11
CA ARG A 660 26.01 15.60 9.28
C ARG A 660 25.09 14.42 9.67
N LYS A 661 25.33 13.23 9.09
CA LYS A 661 24.53 12.05 9.41
C LYS A 661 24.87 11.46 10.78
N ILE A 662 26.12 11.55 11.20
CA ILE A 662 26.56 11.19 12.57
C ILE A 662 25.93 12.15 13.58
N ASP A 663 25.97 13.45 13.32
CA ASP A 663 25.39 14.45 14.21
C ASP A 663 23.91 14.19 14.44
N LEU A 664 23.14 13.95 13.36
CA LEU A 664 21.74 13.55 13.44
C LEU A 664 21.52 12.27 14.26
N ALA A 665 22.37 11.26 14.07
CA ALA A 665 22.26 10.02 14.84
C ALA A 665 22.52 10.25 16.33
N LEU A 666 23.47 11.11 16.68
CA LEU A 666 23.84 11.45 18.06
C LEU A 666 22.86 12.44 18.69
N GLU A 667 22.17 13.28 17.93
CA GLU A 667 21.03 14.07 18.40
C GLU A 667 19.86 13.19 18.82
N MET A 668 19.60 12.12 18.08
CA MET A 668 18.55 11.15 18.39
C MET A 668 18.92 10.26 19.58
N GLU A 669 20.18 9.80 19.64
CA GLU A 669 20.71 8.92 20.70
C GLU A 669 22.18 9.26 20.97
N ALA A 670 22.42 10.08 22.00
CA ALA A 670 23.73 10.69 22.29
C ALA A 670 24.86 9.69 22.55
N ASP A 671 24.52 8.51 23.04
CA ASP A 671 25.46 7.44 23.38
C ASP A 671 25.39 6.24 22.41
N ASN A 672 24.77 6.41 21.23
CA ASN A 672 24.68 5.32 20.24
C ASN A 672 26.08 4.85 19.83
N ILE A 673 26.42 3.63 20.26
CA ILE A 673 27.75 3.07 20.07
C ILE A 673 28.18 2.95 18.60
N GLN A 674 27.24 2.69 17.67
CA GLN A 674 27.56 2.56 16.25
C GLN A 674 27.81 3.94 15.61
N ALA A 675 27.08 4.95 16.04
CA ALA A 675 27.31 6.34 15.62
C ALA A 675 28.67 6.83 16.10
N LEU A 676 29.00 6.63 17.40
CA LEU A 676 30.28 6.98 17.97
C LEU A 676 31.45 6.23 17.32
N ALA A 677 31.30 4.92 17.05
CA ALA A 677 32.32 4.15 16.33
C ALA A 677 32.51 4.65 14.89
N THR A 678 31.42 5.10 14.26
CA THR A 678 31.48 5.68 12.91
C THR A 678 32.16 7.05 12.95
N GLN A 679 31.97 7.84 14.02
CA GLN A 679 32.68 9.11 14.28
C GLN A 679 34.19 8.86 14.38
N VAL A 680 34.63 7.85 15.16
CA VAL A 680 36.05 7.47 15.21
C VAL A 680 36.63 7.20 13.83
N GLY A 681 35.89 6.43 13.01
CA GLY A 681 36.30 6.15 11.64
C GLY A 681 36.41 7.41 10.75
N LEU A 682 35.49 8.36 10.96
CA LEU A 682 35.50 9.66 10.27
C LEU A 682 36.71 10.49 10.73
N ASP A 683 36.96 10.61 12.03
CA ASP A 683 38.05 11.41 12.60
C ASP A 683 39.40 10.87 12.12
N LEU A 684 39.60 9.57 12.06
CA LEU A 684 40.81 8.95 11.53
C LEU A 684 41.03 9.29 10.04
N LYS A 685 39.95 9.20 9.23
CA LYS A 685 40.06 9.59 7.82
C LYS A 685 40.35 11.09 7.65
N ALA A 686 39.84 11.92 8.52
CA ALA A 686 40.10 13.37 8.56
C ALA A 686 41.44 13.72 9.22
N GLN A 687 42.26 12.74 9.65
CA GLN A 687 43.54 12.91 10.36
C GLN A 687 43.38 13.62 11.72
N ARG A 688 42.21 13.54 12.33
CA ARG A 688 41.90 14.12 13.67
C ARG A 688 42.06 13.05 14.77
N VAL A 689 43.31 12.64 15.01
CA VAL A 689 43.61 11.51 15.89
C VAL A 689 43.18 11.79 17.34
N LYS A 690 43.37 13.02 17.85
CA LYS A 690 42.98 13.39 19.22
C LYS A 690 41.46 13.34 19.47
N GLU A 691 40.70 13.76 18.46
CA GLU A 691 39.24 13.67 18.48
C GLU A 691 38.76 12.22 18.44
N ALA A 692 39.43 11.37 17.66
CA ALA A 692 39.18 9.93 17.64
C ALA A 692 39.44 9.30 19.03
N GLU A 693 40.57 9.61 19.66
CA GLU A 693 40.90 9.16 21.03
C GLU A 693 39.84 9.61 22.05
N ALA A 694 39.42 10.87 22.00
CA ALA A 694 38.39 11.41 22.88
C ALA A 694 37.04 10.67 22.69
N THR A 695 36.68 10.37 21.44
CA THR A 695 35.45 9.62 21.11
C THR A 695 35.53 8.17 21.57
N VAL A 696 36.69 7.49 21.43
CA VAL A 696 36.91 6.15 21.97
C VAL A 696 36.72 6.14 23.50
N LYS A 697 37.28 7.11 24.19
CA LYS A 697 37.10 7.25 25.64
C LYS A 697 35.65 7.49 26.05
N LYS A 698 34.91 8.26 25.25
CA LYS A 698 33.44 8.42 25.41
C LYS A 698 32.71 7.08 25.28
N ILE A 699 33.07 6.26 24.28
CA ILE A 699 32.47 4.92 24.10
C ILE A 699 32.74 4.03 25.32
N GLN A 700 34.01 3.98 25.80
CA GLN A 700 34.39 3.19 26.98
C GLN A 700 33.66 3.62 28.25
N THR A 701 33.44 4.93 28.41
CA THR A 701 32.72 5.48 29.57
C THR A 701 31.23 5.19 29.52
N ALA A 702 30.60 5.36 28.34
CA ALA A 702 29.17 5.15 28.18
C ALA A 702 28.81 3.65 28.13
N HIS A 703 29.71 2.82 27.59
CA HIS A 703 29.51 1.40 27.37
C HIS A 703 30.66 0.55 27.91
N PRO A 704 30.93 0.57 29.22
CA PRO A 704 32.13 -0.06 29.81
C PRO A 704 32.19 -1.57 29.66
N GLN A 705 31.07 -2.23 29.37
CA GLN A 705 31.00 -3.69 29.11
C GLN A 705 31.05 -4.04 27.62
N SER A 706 31.11 -3.05 26.73
CA SER A 706 31.18 -3.29 25.30
C SER A 706 32.64 -3.45 24.84
N PRO A 707 32.98 -4.48 24.04
CA PRO A 707 34.32 -4.65 23.49
C PRO A 707 34.73 -3.56 22.49
N ILE A 708 33.76 -2.82 21.93
CA ILE A 708 33.95 -1.93 20.77
C ILE A 708 34.91 -0.80 21.11
N GLY A 709 34.74 -0.17 22.27
CA GLY A 709 35.63 0.92 22.69
C GLY A 709 37.10 0.50 22.87
N PHE A 710 37.32 -0.65 23.48
CA PHE A 710 38.66 -1.22 23.67
C PHE A 710 39.26 -1.73 22.36
N GLN A 711 38.45 -2.29 21.47
CA GLN A 711 38.90 -2.68 20.11
C GLN A 711 39.38 -1.46 19.32
N LEU A 712 38.59 -0.38 19.31
CA LEU A 712 38.94 0.87 18.63
C LEU A 712 40.21 1.52 19.25
N GLU A 713 40.40 1.46 20.56
CA GLU A 713 41.64 1.86 21.21
C GLU A 713 42.82 1.04 20.68
N GLY A 714 42.68 -0.27 20.61
CA GLY A 714 43.69 -1.17 20.02
C GLY A 714 44.02 -0.82 18.58
N ASP A 715 43.00 -0.48 17.78
CA ASP A 715 43.18 -0.04 16.38
C ASP A 715 43.98 1.26 16.29
N LEU A 716 43.71 2.26 17.15
CA LEU A 716 44.41 3.53 17.20
C LEU A 716 45.88 3.34 17.62
N LEU A 717 46.12 2.58 18.72
CA LEU A 717 47.44 2.28 19.21
C LEU A 717 48.27 1.48 18.20
N SER A 718 47.64 0.52 17.51
CA SER A 718 48.29 -0.25 16.43
C SER A 718 48.75 0.65 15.29
N GLN A 719 47.91 1.64 14.92
CA GLN A 719 48.26 2.63 13.88
C GLN A 719 49.38 3.59 14.35
N ALA A 720 49.43 3.93 15.61
CA ALA A 720 50.50 4.73 16.19
C ALA A 720 51.83 3.93 16.34
N GLY A 721 51.80 2.61 16.15
CA GLY A 721 52.96 1.74 16.34
C GLY A 721 53.20 1.30 17.78
N GLU A 722 52.29 1.60 18.67
CA GLU A 722 52.32 1.24 20.10
C GLU A 722 51.79 -0.19 20.30
N TYR A 723 52.46 -1.15 19.69
CA TYR A 723 51.98 -2.54 19.55
C TYR A 723 51.72 -3.26 20.86
N LYS A 724 52.50 -2.92 21.94
CA LYS A 724 52.28 -3.56 23.23
C LYS A 724 50.98 -3.07 23.85
N ALA A 725 50.75 -1.77 23.86
CA ALA A 725 49.50 -1.17 24.38
C ALA A 725 48.29 -1.61 23.52
N ALA A 726 48.45 -1.71 22.20
CA ALA A 726 47.42 -2.23 21.30
C ALA A 726 47.02 -3.66 21.67
N ALA A 727 47.98 -4.52 21.98
CA ALA A 727 47.73 -5.89 22.42
C ALA A 727 46.95 -5.93 23.74
N ASP A 728 47.33 -5.08 24.70
CA ASP A 728 46.65 -4.97 26.00
C ASP A 728 45.19 -4.52 25.80
N ALA A 729 44.93 -3.53 24.92
CA ALA A 729 43.59 -3.04 24.62
C ALA A 729 42.71 -4.13 23.91
N TYR A 730 43.28 -4.88 22.96
CA TYR A 730 42.52 -5.99 22.31
C TYR A 730 42.27 -7.13 23.32
N SER A 731 43.17 -7.41 24.25
CA SER A 731 42.96 -8.37 25.34
C SER A 731 41.84 -7.96 26.26
N GLU A 732 41.73 -6.66 26.60
CA GLU A 732 40.62 -6.10 27.39
C GLU A 732 39.30 -6.28 26.62
N ALA A 733 39.27 -5.92 25.33
CA ALA A 733 38.11 -6.17 24.45
C ALA A 733 37.68 -7.64 24.49
N ALA A 734 38.63 -8.58 24.39
CA ALA A 734 38.40 -10.03 24.45
C ALA A 734 37.95 -10.52 25.85
N GLY A 735 38.28 -9.77 26.90
CA GLY A 735 37.76 -9.97 28.26
C GLY A 735 36.25 -9.71 28.37
N HIS A 736 35.75 -8.66 27.70
CA HIS A 736 34.34 -8.33 27.67
C HIS A 736 33.56 -9.27 26.72
N GLN A 737 34.06 -9.47 25.51
CA GLN A 737 33.45 -10.39 24.52
C GLN A 737 34.55 -11.07 23.72
N SER A 738 34.81 -12.34 24.02
CA SER A 738 35.81 -13.13 23.30
C SER A 738 35.35 -13.39 21.84
N SER A 739 36.30 -13.24 20.91
CA SER A 739 36.10 -13.63 19.50
C SER A 739 37.42 -14.12 18.90
N PRO A 740 37.38 -15.02 17.91
CA PRO A 740 38.61 -15.45 17.22
C PRO A 740 39.39 -14.30 16.59
N ASN A 741 38.68 -13.27 16.14
CA ASN A 741 39.29 -12.09 15.53
C ASN A 741 40.10 -11.27 16.54
N LEU A 742 39.59 -11.06 17.74
CA LEU A 742 40.31 -10.33 18.80
C LEU A 742 41.54 -11.10 19.25
N ALA A 743 41.45 -12.46 19.38
CA ALA A 743 42.61 -13.30 19.70
C ALA A 743 43.69 -13.18 18.63
N LEU A 744 43.31 -13.18 17.34
CA LEU A 744 44.28 -12.99 16.23
C LEU A 744 44.90 -11.60 16.24
N LEU A 745 44.13 -10.54 16.53
CA LEU A 745 44.60 -9.15 16.62
C LEU A 745 45.58 -9.04 17.78
N THR A 746 45.26 -9.58 18.96
CA THR A 746 46.14 -9.61 20.13
C THR A 746 47.46 -10.37 19.82
N TYR A 747 47.38 -11.55 19.21
CA TYR A 747 48.52 -12.29 18.70
C TYR A 747 49.40 -11.45 17.78
N GLN A 748 48.79 -10.82 16.75
CA GLN A 748 49.53 -10.04 15.78
C GLN A 748 50.28 -8.84 16.44
N MET A 749 49.65 -8.20 17.40
CA MET A 749 50.26 -7.05 18.09
C MET A 749 51.40 -7.50 18.99
N HIS A 750 51.24 -8.57 19.78
CA HIS A 750 52.36 -9.13 20.56
C HIS A 750 53.53 -9.58 19.67
N LYS A 751 53.23 -10.17 18.51
CA LYS A 751 54.27 -10.56 17.54
C LYS A 751 55.02 -9.35 16.98
N LYS A 752 54.32 -8.28 16.63
CA LYS A 752 54.93 -7.01 16.18
C LYS A 752 55.74 -6.32 17.28
N ALA A 753 55.31 -6.47 18.52
CA ALA A 753 56.06 -5.98 19.70
C ALA A 753 57.30 -6.84 20.06
N GLY A 754 57.51 -7.95 19.34
CA GLY A 754 58.59 -8.88 19.62
C GLY A 754 58.34 -9.83 20.80
N ASP A 755 57.16 -9.84 21.39
CA ASP A 755 56.78 -10.69 22.53
C ASP A 755 56.13 -12.01 22.04
N THR A 756 56.97 -12.88 21.57
CA THR A 756 56.53 -14.16 21.01
C THR A 756 55.85 -15.08 22.05
N GLY A 757 56.23 -14.97 23.31
CA GLY A 757 55.62 -15.74 24.40
C GLY A 757 54.14 -15.36 24.58
N ARG A 758 53.87 -14.07 24.73
CA ARG A 758 52.50 -13.57 24.87
C ARG A 758 51.67 -13.78 23.58
N ALA A 759 52.32 -13.70 22.41
CA ALA A 759 51.64 -13.96 21.14
C ALA A 759 51.08 -15.40 21.08
N ILE A 760 51.89 -16.40 21.51
CA ILE A 760 51.42 -17.80 21.61
C ILE A 760 50.29 -17.92 22.64
N SER A 761 50.47 -17.37 23.83
CA SER A 761 49.44 -17.43 24.87
C SER A 761 48.11 -16.87 24.44
N ALA A 762 48.10 -15.80 23.64
CA ALA A 762 46.87 -15.22 23.09
C ALA A 762 46.14 -16.17 22.12
N LEU A 763 46.89 -16.92 21.30
CA LEU A 763 46.32 -17.94 20.43
C LEU A 763 45.80 -19.16 21.22
N GLU A 764 46.54 -19.65 22.20
CA GLU A 764 46.16 -20.77 23.07
C GLU A 764 44.86 -20.45 23.85
N GLU A 765 44.77 -19.24 24.42
CA GLU A 765 43.56 -18.77 25.08
C GLU A 765 42.37 -18.62 24.12
N GLY A 766 42.65 -18.12 22.91
CA GLY A 766 41.66 -18.00 21.84
C GLY A 766 41.09 -19.36 21.43
N ILE A 767 41.96 -20.37 21.24
CA ILE A 767 41.57 -21.76 20.92
C ILE A 767 40.75 -22.38 22.06
N LYS A 768 41.15 -22.13 23.31
CA LYS A 768 40.40 -22.63 24.47
C LYS A 768 38.97 -22.10 24.51
N LYS A 769 38.79 -20.80 24.16
CA LYS A 769 37.45 -20.14 24.13
C LYS A 769 36.68 -20.46 22.86
N HIS A 770 37.34 -20.71 21.76
CA HIS A 770 36.75 -20.99 20.44
C HIS A 770 37.35 -22.23 19.81
N PRO A 771 37.10 -23.42 20.37
CA PRO A 771 37.65 -24.67 19.89
C PRO A 771 37.18 -24.97 18.46
N GLY A 772 38.10 -25.29 17.58
CA GLY A 772 37.84 -25.64 16.18
C GLY A 772 37.80 -24.42 15.23
N ASP A 773 38.17 -23.20 15.66
CA ASP A 773 38.42 -22.12 14.70
C ASP A 773 39.72 -22.34 13.94
N ALA A 774 39.57 -22.73 12.65
CA ALA A 774 40.70 -23.09 11.77
C ALA A 774 41.78 -21.99 11.64
N ARG A 775 41.43 -20.72 11.84
CA ARG A 775 42.35 -19.58 11.71
C ARG A 775 43.30 -19.53 12.91
N LEU A 776 42.77 -19.75 14.12
CA LEU A 776 43.54 -19.78 15.36
C LEU A 776 44.47 -20.96 15.39
N ASP A 777 43.99 -22.17 15.11
CA ASP A 777 44.81 -23.39 15.04
C ASP A 777 45.90 -23.26 13.99
N PHE A 778 45.59 -22.71 12.80
CA PHE A 778 46.57 -22.46 11.74
C PHE A 778 47.65 -21.47 12.19
N ALA A 779 47.27 -20.37 12.84
CA ALA A 779 48.20 -19.37 13.32
C ALA A 779 49.16 -19.96 14.38
N LEU A 780 48.60 -20.74 15.31
CA LEU A 780 49.40 -21.37 16.38
C LEU A 780 50.38 -22.42 15.80
N ALA A 781 49.92 -23.29 14.90
CA ALA A 781 50.76 -24.26 14.21
C ALA A 781 51.91 -23.60 13.44
N THR A 782 51.60 -22.50 12.74
CA THR A 782 52.59 -21.68 12.01
C THR A 782 53.61 -21.05 12.97
N GLU A 783 53.18 -20.56 14.11
CA GLU A 783 54.08 -19.96 15.08
C GLU A 783 55.01 -20.99 15.71
N TYR A 784 54.52 -22.19 16.05
CA TYR A 784 55.37 -23.31 16.54
C TYR A 784 56.37 -23.74 15.46
N GLN A 785 55.96 -23.81 14.18
CA GLN A 785 56.87 -24.12 13.07
C GLN A 785 58.01 -23.09 12.99
N LEU A 786 57.68 -21.78 13.07
CA LEU A 786 58.66 -20.71 13.01
C LEU A 786 59.65 -20.74 14.19
N GLN A 787 59.28 -21.28 15.37
CA GLN A 787 60.12 -21.46 16.53
C GLN A 787 60.90 -22.78 16.50
N GLY A 788 60.77 -23.56 15.46
CA GLY A 788 61.42 -24.91 15.38
C GLY A 788 60.75 -25.95 16.28
N LYS A 789 59.59 -25.66 16.88
CA LYS A 789 58.84 -26.66 17.68
C LYS A 789 58.01 -27.53 16.74
N LEU A 790 58.74 -28.36 15.95
CA LEU A 790 58.15 -29.08 14.83
C LEU A 790 57.13 -30.14 15.27
N LYS A 791 57.30 -30.76 16.44
CA LYS A 791 56.35 -31.76 16.94
C LYS A 791 54.98 -31.12 17.28
N GLU A 792 54.99 -29.98 17.94
CA GLU A 792 53.80 -29.21 18.29
C GLU A 792 53.13 -28.70 17.02
N ALA A 793 53.88 -28.14 16.06
CA ALA A 793 53.37 -27.69 14.78
C ALA A 793 52.65 -28.82 14.01
N ILE A 794 53.29 -29.99 13.92
CA ILE A 794 52.72 -31.19 13.27
C ILE A 794 51.39 -31.56 13.96
N SER A 795 51.36 -31.63 15.30
CA SER A 795 50.18 -32.01 16.07
C SER A 795 48.99 -31.08 15.78
N HIS A 796 49.23 -29.77 15.73
CA HIS A 796 48.16 -28.78 15.42
C HIS A 796 47.73 -28.85 13.96
N TYR A 797 48.65 -28.98 13.00
CA TYR A 797 48.29 -29.17 11.61
C TYR A 797 47.56 -30.48 11.35
N GLU A 798 47.91 -31.59 12.01
CA GLU A 798 47.19 -32.87 11.94
C GLU A 798 45.75 -32.72 12.47
N ALA A 799 45.58 -32.09 13.61
CA ALA A 799 44.25 -31.82 14.17
C ALA A 799 43.41 -30.96 13.21
N LEU A 800 44.01 -29.90 12.67
CA LEU A 800 43.36 -29.00 11.72
C LEU A 800 42.96 -29.71 10.42
N THR A 801 43.84 -30.49 9.84
CA THR A 801 43.51 -31.23 8.58
C THR A 801 42.51 -32.37 8.79
N ARG A 802 42.36 -32.86 10.02
CA ARG A 802 41.31 -33.84 10.38
C ARG A 802 39.93 -33.16 10.51
N GLN A 803 39.88 -31.98 11.13
CA GLN A 803 38.64 -31.23 11.34
C GLN A 803 38.20 -30.51 10.06
N HIS A 804 39.15 -30.02 9.26
CA HIS A 804 38.95 -29.25 8.02
C HIS A 804 39.71 -29.94 6.87
N PRO A 805 39.15 -31.03 6.33
CA PRO A 805 39.82 -31.85 5.30
C PRO A 805 39.94 -31.20 3.92
N ASP A 806 39.48 -29.97 3.76
CA ASP A 806 39.62 -29.09 2.61
C ASP A 806 40.58 -27.90 2.84
N ASN A 807 41.22 -27.83 4.02
CA ASN A 807 42.18 -26.77 4.33
C ASN A 807 43.53 -27.00 3.64
N VAL A 808 43.64 -26.54 2.40
CA VAL A 808 44.82 -26.67 1.56
C VAL A 808 46.09 -26.13 2.21
N ASN A 809 46.01 -25.01 2.94
CA ASN A 809 47.18 -24.39 3.58
C ASN A 809 47.76 -25.29 4.67
N ALA A 810 46.90 -25.82 5.52
CA ALA A 810 47.33 -26.71 6.59
C ALA A 810 47.91 -28.01 6.02
N MET A 811 47.29 -28.59 4.99
CA MET A 811 47.82 -29.78 4.30
C MET A 811 49.18 -29.53 3.68
N ASN A 812 49.35 -28.40 3.01
CA ASN A 812 50.61 -28.02 2.38
C ASN A 812 51.74 -27.91 3.41
N ASN A 813 51.52 -27.18 4.50
CA ASN A 813 52.50 -27.00 5.54
C ASN A 813 52.79 -28.30 6.28
N LEU A 814 51.76 -29.12 6.54
CA LEU A 814 51.98 -30.45 7.16
C LEU A 814 52.73 -31.38 6.24
N ALA A 815 52.45 -31.40 4.94
CA ALA A 815 53.17 -32.20 3.98
C ALA A 815 54.65 -31.82 3.93
N TRP A 816 54.99 -30.54 3.96
CA TRP A 816 56.34 -30.03 4.06
C TRP A 816 57.05 -30.52 5.33
N LEU A 817 56.40 -30.37 6.49
CA LEU A 817 56.94 -30.82 7.78
C LEU A 817 57.13 -32.34 7.84
N TYR A 818 56.24 -33.14 7.29
CA TYR A 818 56.43 -34.59 7.15
C TYR A 818 57.60 -34.93 6.26
N PHE A 819 57.76 -34.18 5.15
CA PHE A 819 58.94 -34.40 4.29
C PHE A 819 60.25 -34.09 5.01
N GLU A 820 60.35 -32.99 5.76
CA GLU A 820 61.53 -32.64 6.55
C GLU A 820 61.85 -33.71 7.64
N GLN A 821 60.82 -34.38 8.18
CA GLN A 821 60.95 -35.43 9.16
C GLN A 821 61.13 -36.82 8.54
N GLY A 822 61.14 -36.94 7.20
CA GLY A 822 61.23 -38.24 6.51
C GLY A 822 60.02 -39.15 6.68
N ASP A 823 58.83 -38.52 6.96
CA ASP A 823 57.57 -39.24 7.14
C ASP A 823 56.93 -39.58 5.80
N GLU A 824 56.65 -40.88 5.56
CA GLU A 824 56.08 -41.41 4.31
C GLU A 824 54.73 -40.78 3.91
N ARG A 825 54.01 -40.20 4.86
CA ARG A 825 52.73 -39.52 4.62
C ARG A 825 52.85 -38.25 3.80
N ALA A 826 54.06 -37.67 3.67
CA ALA A 826 54.33 -36.39 3.00
C ALA A 826 53.76 -36.35 1.57
N LEU A 827 54.11 -37.34 0.76
CA LEU A 827 53.72 -37.36 -0.65
C LEU A 827 52.22 -37.52 -0.84
N GLY A 828 51.57 -38.36 -0.05
CA GLY A 828 50.11 -38.55 -0.11
C GLY A 828 49.35 -37.30 0.24
N LEU A 829 49.80 -36.58 1.27
CA LEU A 829 49.17 -35.36 1.71
C LEU A 829 49.38 -34.20 0.73
N ALA A 830 50.60 -34.04 0.18
CA ALA A 830 50.91 -33.04 -0.84
C ALA A 830 50.08 -33.23 -2.11
N ARG A 831 49.89 -34.49 -2.55
CA ARG A 831 48.97 -34.78 -3.69
C ARG A 831 47.57 -34.37 -3.40
N LYS A 832 47.02 -34.69 -2.24
CA LYS A 832 45.68 -34.29 -1.86
C LYS A 832 45.51 -32.76 -1.85
N ALA A 833 46.52 -32.04 -1.33
CA ALA A 833 46.50 -30.56 -1.37
C ALA A 833 46.52 -30.02 -2.81
N ALA A 834 47.32 -30.62 -3.70
CA ALA A 834 47.38 -30.21 -5.11
C ALA A 834 46.11 -30.56 -5.89
N ASP A 835 45.43 -31.64 -5.60
CA ASP A 835 44.13 -32.00 -6.19
C ASP A 835 43.05 -30.97 -5.82
N LEU A 836 43.06 -30.45 -4.59
CA LEU A 836 42.15 -29.41 -4.14
C LEU A 836 42.51 -28.02 -4.70
N ALA A 837 43.80 -27.78 -5.00
CA ALA A 837 44.28 -26.49 -5.50
C ALA A 837 45.25 -26.60 -6.68
N PRO A 838 44.82 -27.14 -7.84
CA PRO A 838 45.71 -27.58 -8.93
C PRO A 838 46.43 -26.44 -9.69
N LYS A 839 46.13 -25.21 -9.41
CA LYS A 839 46.75 -24.02 -10.03
C LYS A 839 47.50 -23.16 -9.02
N ARG A 840 47.63 -23.62 -7.80
CA ARG A 840 48.26 -22.84 -6.73
C ARG A 840 49.78 -23.10 -6.70
N PRO A 841 50.62 -22.08 -6.99
CA PRO A 841 52.05 -22.27 -7.17
C PRO A 841 52.76 -22.89 -5.96
N GLU A 842 52.48 -22.43 -4.75
CA GLU A 842 53.11 -22.86 -3.50
C GLU A 842 52.81 -24.35 -3.20
N VAL A 843 51.56 -24.77 -3.53
CA VAL A 843 51.13 -26.16 -3.30
C VAL A 843 51.78 -27.11 -4.30
N LEU A 844 51.88 -26.69 -5.56
CA LEU A 844 52.52 -27.42 -6.61
C LEU A 844 54.04 -27.50 -6.37
N ASP A 845 54.65 -26.45 -5.81
CA ASP A 845 56.06 -26.45 -5.45
C ASP A 845 56.35 -27.44 -4.34
N THR A 846 55.58 -27.43 -3.27
CA THR A 846 55.72 -28.42 -2.19
C THR A 846 55.59 -29.86 -2.72
N LEU A 847 54.56 -30.13 -3.52
CA LEU A 847 54.38 -31.43 -4.13
C LEU A 847 55.57 -31.78 -5.04
N GLY A 848 55.97 -30.90 -5.94
CA GLY A 848 57.07 -31.10 -6.88
C GLY A 848 58.42 -31.30 -6.17
N TRP A 849 58.65 -30.57 -5.05
CA TRP A 849 59.89 -30.77 -4.25
C TRP A 849 59.94 -32.13 -3.57
N ILE A 850 58.80 -32.58 -3.02
CA ILE A 850 58.69 -33.90 -2.43
C ILE A 850 58.86 -34.99 -3.49
N GLU A 851 58.23 -34.86 -4.67
CA GLU A 851 58.37 -35.76 -5.81
C GLU A 851 59.81 -35.79 -6.36
N LEU A 852 60.49 -34.66 -6.38
CA LEU A 852 61.89 -34.55 -6.81
C LEU A 852 62.86 -35.35 -5.91
N HIS A 853 62.54 -35.54 -4.63
CA HIS A 853 63.34 -36.25 -3.63
C HIS A 853 62.81 -37.68 -3.33
N SER A 854 61.83 -38.14 -4.08
CA SER A 854 61.26 -39.46 -4.09
C SER A 854 61.78 -40.27 -5.26
N ASP A 855 61.23 -41.46 -5.54
CA ASP A 855 61.64 -42.34 -6.60
C ASP A 855 61.40 -41.89 -8.03
N ASP A 856 60.68 -40.72 -8.25
CA ASP A 856 60.41 -40.20 -9.57
C ASP A 856 60.80 -38.71 -9.72
N PRO A 857 62.12 -38.40 -9.79
CA PRO A 857 62.57 -37.02 -9.96
C PRO A 857 62.10 -36.32 -11.23
N LYS A 858 61.76 -37.13 -12.29
CA LYS A 858 61.22 -36.54 -13.53
C LYS A 858 59.81 -35.99 -13.36
N LYS A 859 59.00 -36.61 -12.54
CA LYS A 859 57.68 -36.12 -12.21
C LYS A 859 57.77 -34.82 -11.39
N GLY A 860 58.65 -34.81 -10.38
CA GLY A 860 58.95 -33.63 -9.58
C GLY A 860 59.32 -32.40 -10.42
N LEU A 861 60.21 -32.61 -11.41
CA LEU A 861 60.55 -31.54 -12.35
C LEU A 861 59.35 -30.99 -13.11
N ARG A 862 58.47 -31.86 -13.60
CA ARG A 862 57.22 -31.42 -14.30
C ARG A 862 56.28 -30.62 -13.40
N THR A 863 56.11 -31.09 -12.18
CA THR A 863 55.26 -30.44 -11.19
C THR A 863 55.80 -29.06 -10.79
N ILE A 864 57.16 -28.93 -10.60
CA ILE A 864 57.78 -27.62 -10.33
C ILE A 864 57.72 -26.71 -11.55
N GLN A 865 57.82 -27.21 -12.77
CA GLN A 865 57.63 -26.42 -14.01
C GLN A 865 56.18 -25.84 -14.05
N ASN A 866 55.18 -26.62 -13.64
CA ASN A 866 53.82 -26.12 -13.54
C ASN A 866 53.70 -25.06 -12.44
N ALA A 867 54.33 -25.23 -11.29
CA ALA A 867 54.37 -24.22 -10.23
C ALA A 867 54.95 -22.90 -10.74
N VAL A 868 56.05 -22.93 -11.45
CA VAL A 868 56.65 -21.71 -12.07
C VAL A 868 55.75 -21.11 -13.13
N THR A 869 55.01 -21.93 -13.88
CA THR A 869 54.04 -21.41 -14.87
C THR A 869 52.95 -20.58 -14.25
N TYR A 870 52.42 -21.00 -13.07
CA TYR A 870 51.38 -20.25 -12.35
C TYR A 870 51.96 -19.14 -11.47
N GLY A 871 53.23 -19.23 -11.03
CA GLY A 871 53.91 -18.25 -10.18
C GLY A 871 55.26 -17.76 -10.71
N PRO A 872 55.36 -17.23 -11.96
CA PRO A 872 56.67 -16.95 -12.61
C PRO A 872 57.48 -15.86 -11.95
N HIS A 873 56.89 -15.07 -11.09
CA HIS A 873 57.49 -13.93 -10.38
C HIS A 873 58.02 -14.31 -8.99
N ILE A 874 57.79 -15.55 -8.52
CA ILE A 874 58.21 -16.03 -7.20
C ILE A 874 59.66 -16.60 -7.30
N PRO A 875 60.66 -15.94 -6.67
CA PRO A 875 62.06 -16.31 -6.80
C PRO A 875 62.39 -17.73 -6.33
N SER A 876 61.81 -18.18 -5.21
CA SER A 876 62.05 -19.54 -4.64
C SER A 876 61.60 -20.63 -5.61
N LEU A 877 60.48 -20.45 -6.33
CA LEU A 877 60.04 -21.43 -7.33
C LEU A 877 61.05 -21.60 -8.48
N ARG A 878 61.65 -20.49 -8.95
CA ARG A 878 62.69 -20.54 -9.95
C ARG A 878 63.97 -21.20 -9.46
N TYR A 879 64.34 -21.00 -8.20
CA TYR A 879 65.43 -21.72 -7.56
C TYR A 879 65.11 -23.24 -7.49
N HIS A 880 63.93 -23.60 -7.03
CA HIS A 880 63.52 -25.01 -6.99
C HIS A 880 63.47 -25.64 -8.40
N LEU A 881 63.07 -24.87 -9.43
CA LEU A 881 63.17 -25.35 -10.82
C LEU A 881 64.60 -25.60 -11.23
N ALA A 882 65.54 -24.71 -10.90
CA ALA A 882 66.95 -24.91 -11.25
C ALA A 882 67.51 -26.14 -10.53
N VAL A 883 67.19 -26.39 -9.26
CA VAL A 883 67.57 -27.62 -8.52
C VAL A 883 67.01 -28.86 -9.19
N ALA A 884 65.69 -28.78 -9.58
CA ALA A 884 65.03 -29.89 -10.25
C ALA A 884 65.62 -30.22 -11.63
N LEU A 885 66.01 -29.22 -12.41
CA LEU A 885 66.69 -29.35 -13.69
C LEU A 885 68.04 -30.00 -13.51
N ASP A 886 68.87 -29.54 -12.54
CA ASP A 886 70.17 -30.09 -12.25
C ASP A 886 70.07 -31.59 -11.82
N LYS A 887 69.16 -31.91 -10.91
CA LYS A 887 68.93 -33.25 -10.42
C LYS A 887 68.45 -34.24 -11.50
N ASN A 888 67.89 -33.74 -12.57
CA ASN A 888 67.45 -34.47 -13.74
C ASN A 888 68.47 -34.40 -14.90
N GLY A 889 69.71 -33.95 -14.64
CA GLY A 889 70.81 -33.96 -15.61
C GLY A 889 70.75 -32.79 -16.65
N GLN A 890 69.85 -31.88 -16.50
CA GLN A 890 69.64 -30.73 -17.40
C GLN A 890 70.46 -29.50 -16.94
N GLN A 891 71.78 -29.69 -16.76
CA GLN A 891 72.68 -28.69 -16.16
C GLN A 891 72.69 -27.34 -16.87
N LYS A 892 72.62 -27.32 -18.21
CA LYS A 892 72.58 -26.08 -18.99
C LYS A 892 71.29 -25.27 -18.72
N ALA A 893 70.20 -25.97 -18.65
CA ALA A 893 68.91 -25.31 -18.33
C ALA A 893 68.87 -24.77 -16.89
N ALA A 894 69.41 -25.58 -15.94
CA ALA A 894 69.56 -25.14 -14.55
C ALA A 894 70.42 -23.87 -14.42
N TYR A 895 71.54 -23.83 -15.11
CA TYR A 895 72.41 -22.64 -15.14
C TYR A 895 71.72 -21.42 -15.71
N THR A 896 70.93 -21.59 -16.80
CA THR A 896 70.17 -20.49 -17.42
C THR A 896 69.16 -19.93 -16.44
N GLU A 897 68.37 -20.77 -15.77
CA GLU A 897 67.37 -20.34 -14.78
C GLU A 897 68.00 -19.60 -13.60
N LEU A 898 69.12 -20.09 -13.07
CA LEU A 898 69.86 -19.42 -11.97
C LEU A 898 70.46 -18.13 -12.41
N SER A 899 71.01 -18.04 -13.64
CA SER A 899 71.55 -16.83 -14.19
C SER A 899 70.48 -15.73 -14.30
N LEU A 900 69.27 -16.04 -14.78
CA LEU A 900 68.14 -15.16 -14.84
C LEU A 900 67.63 -14.73 -13.45
N LEU A 901 67.54 -15.67 -12.53
CA LEU A 901 67.10 -15.43 -11.14
C LEU A 901 68.04 -14.46 -10.43
N LEU A 902 69.36 -14.76 -10.43
CA LEU A 902 70.36 -13.94 -9.71
C LEU A 902 70.58 -12.55 -10.34
N LYS A 903 70.39 -12.38 -11.67
CA LYS A 903 70.37 -11.08 -12.34
C LYS A 903 69.21 -10.20 -11.90
N SER A 904 68.07 -10.78 -11.42
CA SER A 904 66.90 -9.99 -11.00
C SER A 904 67.17 -9.14 -9.74
N ARG A 905 68.24 -9.38 -9.00
CA ARG A 905 68.65 -8.75 -7.73
C ARG A 905 67.58 -8.79 -6.61
N LYS A 906 66.56 -9.63 -6.75
CA LYS A 906 65.56 -9.82 -5.70
C LYS A 906 66.12 -10.74 -4.63
N SER A 907 66.01 -10.35 -3.35
CA SER A 907 66.36 -11.19 -2.22
C SER A 907 65.31 -12.26 -2.05
N PHE A 908 65.73 -13.50 -1.75
CA PHE A 908 64.86 -14.63 -1.46
C PHE A 908 65.60 -15.58 -0.47
N PRO A 909 64.90 -16.44 0.29
CA PRO A 909 65.51 -17.24 1.36
C PRO A 909 66.69 -18.06 0.92
N GLU A 910 66.58 -18.71 -0.24
CA GLU A 910 67.59 -19.70 -0.72
C GLU A 910 68.68 -19.04 -1.58
N MET A 911 68.92 -17.70 -1.43
CA MET A 911 69.89 -16.94 -2.21
C MET A 911 71.34 -17.48 -2.12
N ALA A 912 71.75 -17.97 -0.94
CA ALA A 912 73.10 -18.53 -0.71
C ALA A 912 73.27 -19.85 -1.44
N GLU A 913 72.25 -20.72 -1.34
CA GLU A 913 72.22 -22.03 -1.98
C GLU A 913 72.18 -21.90 -3.53
N ALA A 914 71.41 -20.92 -4.03
CA ALA A 914 71.34 -20.60 -5.45
C ALA A 914 72.70 -20.19 -6.01
N LYS A 915 73.47 -19.35 -5.30
CA LYS A 915 74.83 -18.96 -5.69
C LYS A 915 75.77 -20.14 -5.65
N SER A 916 75.73 -21.03 -4.61
CA SER A 916 76.52 -22.23 -4.51
C SER A 916 76.23 -23.19 -5.66
N LEU A 917 74.93 -23.40 -5.98
CA LEU A 917 74.55 -24.25 -7.12
C LEU A 917 75.07 -23.66 -8.45
N MET A 918 74.96 -22.34 -8.66
CA MET A 918 75.51 -21.68 -9.83
C MET A 918 76.98 -21.88 -10.03
N SER A 919 77.81 -21.74 -8.92
CA SER A 919 79.26 -21.91 -8.98
C SER A 919 79.63 -23.36 -9.29
N ARG A 920 78.86 -24.31 -8.77
CA ARG A 920 79.09 -25.79 -9.07
C ARG A 920 78.83 -26.12 -10.52
N LEU A 921 77.73 -25.56 -11.09
CA LEU A 921 77.37 -25.72 -12.51
C LEU A 921 78.39 -25.09 -13.46
N GLU A 922 78.95 -23.89 -13.09
CA GLU A 922 80.04 -23.27 -13.84
C GLU A 922 81.32 -24.13 -13.86
N SER A 923 81.66 -24.79 -12.75
CA SER A 923 82.84 -25.63 -12.67
C SER A 923 82.71 -26.94 -13.42
N SER A 924 81.45 -27.46 -13.55
CA SER A 924 81.11 -28.69 -14.25
C SER A 924 80.94 -28.50 -15.79
N SER A 925 80.87 -27.28 -16.27
CA SER A 925 80.76 -26.97 -17.69
C SER A 925 82.07 -26.55 -18.32
N LYS A 926 83.15 -26.41 -17.55
CA LYS A 926 84.51 -26.26 -18.02
C LYS A 926 85.17 -27.65 -18.11
#